data_a0d6714423a01645de2bb380cfc59286
#
_entry.id   a0d6714423a01645de2bb380cfc59286
#
_cell.length_a   1.000
_cell.length_b   1.000
_cell.length_c   1.000
_cell.angle_alpha   90.00
_cell.angle_beta   90.00
_cell.angle_gamma   90.00
#
_symmetry.space_group_name_H-M   'P 1'
#
loop_
_entity.id
_entity.type
_entity.pdbx_description
1 polymer ?
#
loop_
_entity_poly.entity_id
_entity_poly.type
_entity_poly.pdbx_seq_one_letter_code
_entity_poly.pdbx_strand_id
1 'polypeptide(L)'
;MHYLVRRATSYLKRSWRRLTKPALSAVIPVHNGQASIERAIRSVLNQGVADVEVLVVDDASTDNTVNIVRKLASRDPRMRLFQLSENRGPGAARNIGVEKARGKYLTFVDADDHVLKDVYGRLLNTIESTGSDFVSGGYRRTGATGWHRPDITRRVHKDTHLAATLDSFPWVLEEPVLWNKIYRTSFWRDKVGPIPEDRNYEDQEPAIRAATYAATFDVVDFDVYSWSLPEGRETRSQSKRTLEDLRSRIVVMRELLKLAERMPDAGKKVMQATMLGRDLSLYLQEVPYTQDEYWKTLKGLIQELLAAVPEETLWNVPAAARLLTRTAAYGSRDDVETLLGAFQEFGQTVPWRFDKGNWSVGAEFLERAPVELPTQSLRPSPLDWQVVARTWAVNWEANNALSVSGVAGVLGVRPKDWGSRRIRLESATGTVVWSAPLPTVSDDWANIALNETWTSQTHSGFSTVIPLPDGTRESFKVSVEVVVGDRSLVARLEFPQRDHPPVTPPRSDAKDHYEAIRSPEGLLVLQHQKAQPPRAPEKPLVELTETSLNGDIVSLTGTVPSDHAKSAPELFLESSKHSIGIPVVVNDGRWEASFDLGDAALPSEGFFLKWGEARESVSATREVVEGRPLRLEGSSRSLTVAGHGNKTGVTLGPPLTNRERSRYGRHRLSTAPPPPPRNAIVFDTFTGKSAGDNPLAVFEQIRDGRLDSEIQRALPSGVEDWEMFWSVTDGTQTVPDGVERIYVGSERWFDVIRAAKLLVTNNHLPAFFDKSPHQFWLQTWHGTPLKKLLFDAPRETTSLQYRRLMERQSSQWDLLLAQDEQAAENLSSGSRYRGRTLVVEQPRNARLFKEGLRESVRSELGLAPTDNVVLYAPTWRQEDVQLGQGGQHLLDTQHLADETGSKVLVRLHHMVPYGALTSEVVIDVSDYPRVEDLMVASDALISDYSSIFFDYALLGQPMICYASDKGHYATVERGFWRLPESIEGVKVASDESSVFRSLKKLGL
;
A
#
# COMPACT_ATOMS: atom_id res chain seq x y z
N MET A 1 45.95 -39.44 21.14
CA MET A 1 46.89 -38.40 20.73
C MET A 1 46.24 -37.35 19.84
N HIS A 2 45.45 -37.69 18.82
CA HIS A 2 44.73 -36.69 17.93
C HIS A 2 43.75 -35.78 18.66
N TYR A 3 43.07 -36.25 19.71
CA TYR A 3 42.10 -35.43 20.48
C TYR A 3 42.78 -34.35 21.35
N LEU A 4 43.93 -34.68 21.94
CA LEU A 4 44.73 -33.76 22.76
C LEU A 4 45.43 -32.68 21.90
N VAL A 5 45.89 -33.08 20.70
CA VAL A 5 46.50 -32.13 19.72
C VAL A 5 45.46 -31.16 19.20
N ARG A 6 44.22 -31.58 18.90
CA ARG A 6 43.12 -30.70 18.53
C ARG A 6 42.71 -29.71 19.66
N ARG A 7 42.75 -30.20 20.91
CA ARG A 7 42.45 -29.36 22.07
C ARG A 7 43.56 -28.32 22.37
N ALA A 8 44.83 -28.75 22.26
CA ALA A 8 45.99 -27.85 22.42
C ALA A 8 46.08 -26.84 21.28
N THR A 9 45.84 -27.23 20.02
CA THR A 9 45.80 -26.28 18.89
C THR A 9 44.59 -25.33 18.97
N SER A 10 43.44 -25.76 19.48
CA SER A 10 42.32 -24.87 19.72
C SER A 10 42.57 -23.91 20.91
N TYR A 11 43.31 -24.38 21.94
CA TYR A 11 43.68 -23.53 23.07
C TYR A 11 44.75 -22.49 22.70
N LEU A 12 45.74 -22.89 21.90
CA LEU A 12 46.76 -21.97 21.38
C LEU A 12 46.14 -20.96 20.36
N LYS A 13 45.25 -21.40 19.52
CA LYS A 13 44.49 -20.49 18.64
C LYS A 13 43.58 -19.52 19.44
N ARG A 14 43.00 -19.98 20.57
CA ARG A 14 42.23 -19.13 21.47
C ARG A 14 43.11 -18.09 22.21
N SER A 15 44.30 -18.47 22.64
CA SER A 15 45.24 -17.58 23.31
C SER A 15 45.89 -16.59 22.35
N TRP A 16 46.18 -16.99 21.14
CA TRP A 16 46.75 -16.12 20.10
C TRP A 16 45.76 -15.07 19.62
N ARG A 17 44.48 -15.45 19.42
CA ARG A 17 43.44 -14.49 19.06
C ARG A 17 43.06 -13.48 20.15
N ARG A 18 43.39 -13.75 21.41
CA ARG A 18 43.27 -12.77 22.51
C ARG A 18 44.36 -11.70 22.49
N LEU A 19 45.45 -11.94 21.79
CA LEU A 19 46.64 -11.05 21.71
C LEU A 19 46.65 -10.22 20.43
N THR A 20 45.97 -10.60 19.37
CA THR A 20 45.82 -9.78 18.14
C THR A 20 44.63 -8.87 18.24
N LYS A 21 44.81 -7.59 17.86
CA LYS A 21 43.69 -6.64 17.73
C LYS A 21 42.77 -7.08 16.59
N PRO A 22 41.48 -7.18 16.80
CA PRO A 22 40.54 -7.48 15.70
C PRO A 22 40.63 -6.44 14.59
N ALA A 23 40.38 -6.86 13.35
CA ALA A 23 40.23 -5.90 12.27
C ALA A 23 38.93 -5.08 12.42
N LEU A 24 37.81 -5.76 12.79
CA LEU A 24 36.50 -5.15 12.88
C LEU A 24 35.85 -5.47 14.24
N SER A 25 35.28 -4.47 14.89
CA SER A 25 34.36 -4.61 16.02
C SER A 25 32.91 -4.32 15.54
N ALA A 26 32.02 -5.31 15.66
CA ALA A 26 30.60 -5.14 15.40
C ALA A 26 29.85 -5.01 16.73
N VAL A 27 29.17 -3.89 16.96
CA VAL A 27 28.39 -3.61 18.15
C VAL A 27 26.93 -3.91 17.88
N ILE A 28 26.32 -4.78 18.72
CA ILE A 28 24.91 -5.17 18.64
C ILE A 28 24.20 -4.78 19.93
N PRO A 29 23.48 -3.64 19.99
CA PRO A 29 22.61 -3.33 21.12
C PRO A 29 21.39 -4.24 21.07
N VAL A 30 20.90 -4.73 22.21
CA VAL A 30 19.70 -5.56 22.26
C VAL A 30 18.90 -5.35 23.54
N HIS A 31 17.57 -5.27 23.39
CA HIS A 31 16.60 -5.35 24.49
C HIS A 31 15.42 -6.20 24.02
N ASN A 32 15.13 -7.31 24.73
CA ASN A 32 14.04 -8.26 24.42
C ASN A 32 14.06 -8.76 22.96
N GLY A 33 15.22 -9.21 22.47
CA GLY A 33 15.47 -9.63 21.10
C GLY A 33 15.50 -11.16 20.87
N GLN A 34 14.88 -11.98 21.74
CA GLN A 34 14.98 -13.43 21.67
C GLN A 34 14.63 -14.05 20.32
N ALA A 35 13.73 -13.39 19.54
CA ALA A 35 13.28 -13.89 18.24
C ALA A 35 14.28 -13.68 17.09
N SER A 36 15.20 -12.70 17.22
CA SER A 36 16.02 -12.21 16.10
C SER A 36 17.52 -12.18 16.35
N ILE A 37 17.95 -12.03 17.61
CA ILE A 37 19.35 -11.81 17.99
C ILE A 37 20.31 -12.87 17.47
N GLU A 38 19.92 -14.15 17.41
CA GLU A 38 20.77 -15.21 16.88
C GLU A 38 21.05 -15.00 15.38
N ARG A 39 20.04 -14.55 14.60
CA ARG A 39 20.20 -14.22 13.18
C ARG A 39 21.18 -13.07 12.98
N ALA A 40 21.01 -11.97 13.75
CA ALA A 40 21.89 -10.79 13.69
C ALA A 40 23.34 -11.19 13.95
N ILE A 41 23.61 -11.90 15.06
CA ILE A 41 24.95 -12.38 15.44
C ILE A 41 25.56 -13.27 14.33
N ARG A 42 24.82 -14.27 13.86
CA ARG A 42 25.30 -15.20 12.83
C ARG A 42 25.61 -14.49 11.53
N SER A 43 24.83 -13.47 11.16
CA SER A 43 25.06 -12.70 9.95
C SER A 43 26.42 -12.00 9.96
N VAL A 44 26.88 -11.51 11.12
CA VAL A 44 28.20 -10.91 11.31
C VAL A 44 29.31 -11.95 11.33
N LEU A 45 29.14 -13.04 12.09
CA LEU A 45 30.17 -14.07 12.24
C LEU A 45 30.47 -14.82 10.93
N ASN A 46 29.51 -14.87 10.01
CA ASN A 46 29.60 -15.60 8.72
C ASN A 46 30.05 -14.72 7.54
N GLN A 47 30.64 -13.55 7.77
CA GLN A 47 31.11 -12.61 6.73
C GLN A 47 32.43 -13.01 6.05
N GLY A 48 33.01 -14.17 6.38
CA GLY A 48 34.32 -14.53 5.84
C GLY A 48 35.51 -13.73 6.39
N VAL A 49 35.27 -12.73 7.25
CA VAL A 49 36.31 -11.94 7.93
C VAL A 49 36.81 -12.69 9.15
N ALA A 50 38.11 -13.10 9.13
CA ALA A 50 38.66 -13.94 10.21
C ALA A 50 38.78 -13.18 11.54
N ASP A 51 39.14 -11.89 11.51
CA ASP A 51 39.48 -11.07 12.68
C ASP A 51 38.35 -10.09 13.03
N VAL A 52 37.11 -10.61 13.13
CA VAL A 52 35.95 -9.88 13.64
C VAL A 52 35.70 -10.19 15.10
N GLU A 53 35.36 -9.18 15.92
CA GLU A 53 34.74 -9.38 17.24
C GLU A 53 33.31 -8.88 17.23
N VAL A 54 32.41 -9.58 17.90
CA VAL A 54 30.99 -9.22 18.07
C VAL A 54 30.77 -8.85 19.52
N LEU A 55 30.38 -7.61 19.76
CA LEU A 55 30.09 -7.05 21.08
C LEU A 55 28.57 -6.92 21.20
N VAL A 56 27.94 -7.86 21.91
CA VAL A 56 26.52 -7.78 22.23
C VAL A 56 26.37 -7.02 23.54
N VAL A 57 25.61 -5.92 23.51
CA VAL A 57 25.31 -5.14 24.71
C VAL A 57 23.83 -5.29 25.01
N ASP A 58 23.53 -6.05 26.04
CA ASP A 58 22.17 -6.32 26.50
C ASP A 58 21.69 -5.20 27.41
N ASP A 59 20.66 -4.51 27.01
CA ASP A 59 20.07 -3.36 27.68
C ASP A 59 18.96 -3.81 28.66
N ALA A 60 19.33 -4.66 29.64
CA ALA A 60 18.46 -5.21 30.66
C ALA A 60 17.24 -6.00 30.07
N SER A 61 17.49 -6.95 29.19
CA SER A 61 16.44 -7.83 28.64
C SER A 61 15.80 -8.70 29.71
N THR A 62 14.49 -8.86 29.65
CA THR A 62 13.67 -9.69 30.56
C THR A 62 13.24 -11.02 29.93
N ASP A 63 13.45 -11.19 28.64
CA ASP A 63 13.15 -12.42 27.88
C ASP A 63 14.37 -13.38 27.81
N ASN A 64 14.33 -14.35 26.92
CA ASN A 64 15.41 -15.35 26.80
C ASN A 64 16.65 -14.85 26.03
N THR A 65 16.75 -13.57 25.68
CA THR A 65 17.84 -12.97 24.88
C THR A 65 19.23 -13.31 25.45
N VAL A 66 19.44 -13.03 26.74
CA VAL A 66 20.73 -13.22 27.41
C VAL A 66 21.19 -14.68 27.35
N ASN A 67 20.30 -15.64 27.55
CA ASN A 67 20.63 -17.06 27.50
C ASN A 67 21.03 -17.50 26.08
N ILE A 68 20.34 -16.99 25.05
CA ILE A 68 20.70 -17.24 23.64
C ILE A 68 22.11 -16.73 23.35
N VAL A 69 22.42 -15.50 23.74
CA VAL A 69 23.72 -14.86 23.51
C VAL A 69 24.83 -15.59 24.28
N ARG A 70 24.64 -15.97 25.56
CA ARG A 70 25.60 -16.75 26.34
C ARG A 70 25.91 -18.11 25.71
N LYS A 71 24.90 -18.79 25.22
CA LYS A 71 25.05 -20.07 24.50
C LYS A 71 25.88 -19.91 23.23
N LEU A 72 25.69 -18.86 22.47
CA LEU A 72 26.47 -18.58 21.26
C LEU A 72 27.92 -18.18 21.63
N ALA A 73 28.10 -17.29 22.61
CA ALA A 73 29.42 -16.84 23.08
C ALA A 73 30.28 -17.97 23.68
N SER A 74 29.65 -18.98 24.28
CA SER A 74 30.37 -20.17 24.75
C SER A 74 30.96 -21.01 23.63
N ARG A 75 30.43 -20.88 22.40
CA ARG A 75 30.84 -21.66 21.22
C ARG A 75 31.77 -20.90 20.29
N ASP A 76 31.69 -19.55 20.29
CA ASP A 76 32.49 -18.70 19.42
C ASP A 76 33.27 -17.64 20.23
N PRO A 77 34.62 -17.74 20.32
CA PRO A 77 35.46 -16.85 21.12
C PRO A 77 35.55 -15.42 20.56
N ARG A 78 34.98 -15.13 19.40
CA ARG A 78 34.89 -13.78 18.81
C ARG A 78 33.79 -12.95 19.48
N MET A 79 32.91 -13.57 20.25
CA MET A 79 31.78 -12.91 20.89
C MET A 79 32.11 -12.47 22.32
N ARG A 80 31.57 -11.30 22.68
CA ARG A 80 31.62 -10.78 24.05
C ARG A 80 30.23 -10.21 24.40
N LEU A 81 29.70 -10.59 25.57
CA LEU A 81 28.42 -10.11 26.10
C LEU A 81 28.69 -9.14 27.25
N PHE A 82 28.01 -7.98 27.16
CA PHE A 82 27.94 -6.99 28.25
C PHE A 82 26.47 -6.82 28.62
N GLN A 83 26.16 -6.79 29.89
CA GLN A 83 24.83 -6.63 30.42
C GLN A 83 24.71 -5.36 31.24
N LEU A 84 23.67 -4.56 30.96
CA LEU A 84 23.31 -3.41 31.79
C LEU A 84 22.38 -3.84 32.93
N SER A 85 22.39 -3.12 34.02
CA SER A 85 21.52 -3.36 35.19
C SER A 85 20.10 -2.79 34.98
N GLU A 86 19.93 -1.85 34.06
CA GLU A 86 18.68 -1.16 33.73
C GLU A 86 18.63 -0.81 32.24
N ASN A 87 17.44 -0.63 31.71
CA ASN A 87 17.26 -0.19 30.35
C ASN A 87 17.59 1.29 30.19
N ARG A 88 18.66 1.59 29.45
CA ARG A 88 19.18 2.95 29.20
C ARG A 88 19.04 3.36 27.74
N GLY A 89 18.44 2.52 26.93
CA GLY A 89 18.23 2.76 25.52
C GLY A 89 19.38 2.36 24.61
N PRO A 90 19.14 2.28 23.28
CA PRO A 90 20.11 1.80 22.30
C PRO A 90 21.35 2.69 22.18
N GLY A 91 21.24 3.99 22.43
CA GLY A 91 22.36 4.92 22.46
C GLY A 91 23.40 4.54 23.50
N ALA A 92 22.96 4.32 24.76
CA ALA A 92 23.81 3.89 25.84
C ALA A 92 24.48 2.54 25.59
N ALA A 93 23.70 1.58 25.08
CA ALA A 93 24.21 0.26 24.72
C ALA A 93 25.28 0.33 23.62
N ARG A 94 25.08 1.14 22.59
CA ARG A 94 26.09 1.38 21.53
C ARG A 94 27.33 2.06 22.09
N ASN A 95 27.21 3.06 22.95
CA ASN A 95 28.35 3.75 23.59
C ASN A 95 29.23 2.79 24.38
N ILE A 96 28.65 1.90 25.17
CA ILE A 96 29.38 0.84 25.89
C ILE A 96 30.09 -0.09 24.89
N GLY A 97 29.41 -0.49 23.83
CA GLY A 97 30.02 -1.27 22.79
C GLY A 97 31.23 -0.59 22.14
N VAL A 98 31.14 0.70 21.85
CA VAL A 98 32.25 1.52 21.30
C VAL A 98 33.42 1.63 22.32
N GLU A 99 33.13 1.80 23.58
CA GLU A 99 34.18 1.83 24.65
C GLU A 99 34.94 0.50 24.72
N LYS A 100 34.22 -0.62 24.60
CA LYS A 100 34.80 -1.98 24.71
C LYS A 100 35.37 -2.50 23.37
N ALA A 101 35.15 -1.80 22.24
CA ALA A 101 35.67 -2.15 20.93
C ALA A 101 37.19 -2.09 20.87
N ARG A 102 37.84 -3.10 20.29
CA ARG A 102 39.28 -3.22 20.12
C ARG A 102 39.72 -3.20 18.67
N GLY A 103 38.77 -3.34 17.74
CA GLY A 103 39.02 -3.40 16.30
C GLY A 103 39.57 -2.09 15.74
N LYS A 104 40.33 -2.19 14.68
CA LYS A 104 40.76 -1.05 13.86
C LYS A 104 39.57 -0.31 13.28
N TYR A 105 38.55 -1.09 12.94
CA TYR A 105 37.28 -0.61 12.38
C TYR A 105 36.11 -0.94 13.31
N LEU A 106 35.03 -0.17 13.19
CA LEU A 106 33.81 -0.26 13.98
C LEU A 106 32.60 -0.29 13.06
N THR A 107 31.61 -1.11 13.38
CA THR A 107 30.27 -1.10 12.75
C THR A 107 29.18 -1.36 13.79
N PHE A 108 27.95 -1.03 13.45
CA PHE A 108 26.77 -1.27 14.27
C PHE A 108 25.81 -2.20 13.53
N VAL A 109 25.09 -3.04 14.28
CA VAL A 109 24.05 -3.92 13.73
C VAL A 109 22.89 -3.96 14.73
N ASP A 110 21.68 -3.69 14.26
CA ASP A 110 20.50 -3.77 15.12
C ASP A 110 20.08 -5.24 15.33
N ALA A 111 19.55 -5.55 16.51
CA ALA A 111 19.33 -6.94 16.94
C ALA A 111 18.20 -7.66 16.17
N ASP A 112 17.32 -6.91 15.52
CA ASP A 112 16.20 -7.41 14.69
C ASP A 112 16.53 -7.50 13.19
N ASP A 113 17.72 -7.06 12.79
CA ASP A 113 18.20 -6.98 11.41
C ASP A 113 19.29 -8.02 11.07
N HIS A 114 19.87 -7.92 9.89
CA HIS A 114 21.01 -8.75 9.51
C HIS A 114 21.88 -8.13 8.40
N VAL A 115 23.16 -8.46 8.45
CA VAL A 115 24.14 -8.10 7.43
C VAL A 115 24.04 -9.07 6.27
N LEU A 116 24.13 -8.57 5.03
CA LEU A 116 24.11 -9.43 3.84
C LEU A 116 25.43 -10.23 3.71
N LYS A 117 25.36 -11.32 2.97
CA LYS A 117 26.49 -12.26 2.86
C LYS A 117 27.70 -11.63 2.15
N ASP A 118 28.91 -11.90 2.68
CA ASP A 118 30.22 -11.58 2.07
C ASP A 118 30.46 -10.09 1.75
N VAL A 119 29.82 -9.16 2.49
CA VAL A 119 29.96 -7.70 2.25
C VAL A 119 31.04 -7.03 3.09
N TYR A 120 31.29 -7.47 4.33
CA TYR A 120 32.28 -6.81 5.19
C TYR A 120 33.69 -6.89 4.64
N GLY A 121 34.08 -8.01 4.02
CA GLY A 121 35.38 -8.11 3.36
C GLY A 121 35.55 -7.09 2.24
N ARG A 122 34.52 -6.85 1.45
CA ARG A 122 34.51 -5.85 0.38
C ARG A 122 34.63 -4.43 0.94
N LEU A 123 33.82 -4.09 1.97
CA LEU A 123 33.87 -2.78 2.61
C LEU A 123 35.23 -2.50 3.27
N LEU A 124 35.82 -3.49 3.98
CA LEU A 124 37.14 -3.35 4.59
C LEU A 124 38.23 -3.13 3.55
N ASN A 125 38.21 -3.86 2.46
CA ASN A 125 39.15 -3.66 1.35
C ASN A 125 39.00 -2.26 0.73
N THR A 126 37.79 -1.76 0.56
CA THR A 126 37.53 -0.41 0.06
C THR A 126 38.12 0.66 0.98
N ILE A 127 37.75 0.67 2.26
CA ILE A 127 38.22 1.68 3.21
C ILE A 127 39.74 1.60 3.47
N GLU A 128 40.34 0.42 3.33
CA GLU A 128 41.79 0.27 3.43
C GLU A 128 42.51 0.83 2.22
N SER A 129 41.97 0.59 1.02
CA SER A 129 42.58 1.06 -0.23
C SER A 129 42.52 2.57 -0.40
N THR A 130 41.42 3.21 0.04
CA THR A 130 41.21 4.66 -0.10
C THR A 130 41.81 5.46 1.06
N GLY A 131 41.91 4.86 2.23
CA GLY A 131 42.30 5.56 3.44
C GLY A 131 41.19 6.38 4.09
N SER A 132 39.95 6.25 3.60
CA SER A 132 38.77 7.02 4.07
C SER A 132 38.45 6.78 5.53
N ASP A 133 37.74 7.70 6.17
CA ASP A 133 37.33 7.63 7.58
C ASP A 133 36.16 6.67 7.82
N PHE A 134 35.26 6.54 6.82
CA PHE A 134 34.21 5.54 6.82
C PHE A 134 33.85 5.12 5.38
N VAL A 135 33.19 3.96 5.26
CA VAL A 135 32.56 3.46 4.03
C VAL A 135 31.10 3.14 4.27
N SER A 136 30.22 3.53 3.36
CA SER A 136 28.78 3.30 3.38
C SER A 136 28.36 2.41 2.22
N GLY A 137 27.49 1.43 2.48
CA GLY A 137 26.86 0.59 1.45
C GLY A 137 25.33 0.69 1.50
N GLY A 138 24.66 0.27 0.42
CA GLY A 138 23.21 0.30 0.31
C GLY A 138 22.52 -0.66 1.29
N TYR A 139 21.19 -0.52 1.41
CA TYR A 139 20.38 -1.43 2.20
C TYR A 139 19.05 -1.75 1.52
N ARG A 140 18.42 -2.83 1.96
CA ARG A 140 17.08 -3.23 1.53
C ARG A 140 16.16 -3.42 2.73
N ARG A 141 14.88 -3.14 2.53
CA ARG A 141 13.81 -3.48 3.48
C ARG A 141 13.25 -4.85 3.15
N THR A 142 13.15 -5.72 4.15
CA THR A 142 12.67 -7.10 3.99
C THR A 142 11.42 -7.30 4.84
N GLY A 143 10.33 -7.71 4.23
CA GLY A 143 9.05 -8.04 4.86
C GLY A 143 8.48 -9.34 4.33
N ALA A 144 7.24 -9.70 4.68
CA ALA A 144 6.57 -10.94 4.28
C ALA A 144 6.45 -11.12 2.76
N THR A 145 6.25 -10.04 2.02
CA THR A 145 6.10 -10.05 0.55
C THR A 145 7.44 -10.01 -0.20
N GLY A 146 8.57 -10.14 0.52
CA GLY A 146 9.91 -10.08 -0.05
C GLY A 146 10.68 -8.82 0.36
N TRP A 147 11.63 -8.40 -0.47
CA TRP A 147 12.44 -7.24 -0.18
C TRP A 147 12.35 -6.17 -1.28
N HIS A 148 12.62 -4.92 -0.90
CA HIS A 148 12.76 -3.81 -1.84
C HIS A 148 13.87 -2.86 -1.38
N ARG A 149 14.48 -2.16 -2.34
CA ARG A 149 15.47 -1.11 -2.07
C ARG A 149 14.72 0.22 -1.94
N PRO A 150 14.80 0.96 -0.81
CA PRO A 150 14.17 2.28 -0.67
C PRO A 150 14.70 3.29 -1.70
N ASP A 151 13.89 4.27 -2.07
CA ASP A 151 14.26 5.28 -3.06
C ASP A 151 15.51 6.08 -2.65
N ILE A 152 15.67 6.35 -1.38
CA ILE A 152 16.85 7.04 -0.83
C ILE A 152 18.12 6.23 -1.08
N THR A 153 18.09 4.94 -0.79
CA THR A 153 19.22 4.03 -1.03
C THR A 153 19.52 3.89 -2.52
N ARG A 154 18.48 3.83 -3.37
CA ARG A 154 18.65 3.82 -4.83
C ARG A 154 19.37 5.08 -5.33
N ARG A 155 19.13 6.22 -4.69
CA ARG A 155 19.70 7.51 -5.06
C ARG A 155 21.12 7.68 -4.54
N VAL A 156 21.36 7.42 -3.25
CA VAL A 156 22.66 7.55 -2.59
C VAL A 156 23.67 6.52 -3.10
N HIS A 157 23.24 5.27 -3.30
CA HIS A 157 24.08 4.15 -3.72
C HIS A 157 23.87 3.77 -5.19
N LYS A 158 23.56 4.76 -6.04
CA LYS A 158 23.40 4.56 -7.48
C LYS A 158 24.70 4.18 -8.15
N ASP A 159 25.78 4.84 -7.76
CA ASP A 159 27.13 4.70 -8.29
C ASP A 159 28.12 4.67 -7.13
N THR A 160 29.31 4.07 -7.37
CA THR A 160 30.39 4.06 -6.37
C THR A 160 31.16 5.38 -6.38
N HIS A 161 31.34 5.96 -5.19
CA HIS A 161 32.13 7.18 -4.96
C HIS A 161 33.23 6.88 -3.93
N LEU A 162 34.49 6.92 -4.36
CA LEU A 162 35.64 6.61 -3.53
C LEU A 162 36.37 7.89 -3.09
N ALA A 163 36.83 7.93 -1.86
CA ALA A 163 37.51 9.07 -1.24
C ALA A 163 36.77 10.40 -1.48
N ALA A 164 35.41 10.33 -1.40
CA ALA A 164 34.54 11.49 -1.57
C ALA A 164 34.59 12.41 -0.34
N THR A 165 34.20 13.66 -0.55
CA THR A 165 34.00 14.68 0.51
C THR A 165 32.56 15.18 0.46
N LEU A 166 32.10 15.93 1.47
CA LEU A 166 30.78 16.57 1.44
C LEU A 166 30.61 17.57 0.28
N ASP A 167 31.65 18.15 -0.24
CA ASP A 167 31.59 19.00 -1.43
C ASP A 167 31.34 18.19 -2.68
N SER A 168 32.03 17.06 -2.83
CA SER A 168 31.90 16.19 -4.02
C SER A 168 30.68 15.30 -4.00
N PHE A 169 30.24 14.85 -2.83
CA PHE A 169 29.08 13.96 -2.67
C PHE A 169 28.26 14.25 -1.39
N PRO A 170 27.50 15.34 -1.35
CA PRO A 170 26.71 15.72 -0.17
C PRO A 170 25.51 14.80 0.11
N TRP A 171 25.11 13.99 -0.86
CA TRP A 171 23.92 13.09 -0.77
C TRP A 171 24.05 12.01 0.29
N VAL A 172 25.25 11.72 0.81
CA VAL A 172 25.45 10.80 1.95
C VAL A 172 24.70 11.25 3.20
N LEU A 173 24.39 12.54 3.35
CA LEU A 173 23.59 13.11 4.43
C LEU A 173 22.11 12.72 4.39
N GLU A 174 21.60 12.28 3.24
CA GLU A 174 20.21 11.80 3.15
C GLU A 174 19.98 10.46 3.85
N GLU A 175 21.07 9.73 4.18
CA GLU A 175 21.00 8.41 4.81
C GLU A 175 21.69 8.41 6.19
N PRO A 176 21.08 9.08 7.20
CA PRO A 176 21.67 9.28 8.52
C PRO A 176 21.50 8.05 9.43
N VAL A 177 21.96 6.89 8.99
CA VAL A 177 21.94 5.62 9.74
C VAL A 177 23.33 5.11 10.02
N LEU A 178 23.49 4.34 11.10
CA LEU A 178 24.81 3.85 11.54
C LEU A 178 25.17 2.48 10.99
N TRP A 179 24.17 1.62 10.79
CA TRP A 179 24.32 0.17 10.63
C TRP A 179 24.73 -0.29 9.21
N ASN A 180 24.65 0.56 8.20
CA ASN A 180 25.13 0.25 6.84
C ASN A 180 26.54 0.75 6.56
N LYS A 181 27.30 1.10 7.61
CA LYS A 181 28.61 1.76 7.51
C LYS A 181 29.67 1.03 8.32
N ILE A 182 30.93 1.13 7.86
CA ILE A 182 32.12 0.76 8.63
C ILE A 182 32.96 2.03 8.84
N TYR A 183 33.33 2.30 10.08
CA TYR A 183 34.07 3.48 10.50
C TYR A 183 35.48 3.12 10.98
N ARG A 184 36.46 3.99 10.82
CA ARG A 184 37.71 3.87 11.59
C ARG A 184 37.42 4.11 13.07
N THR A 185 37.85 3.21 13.95
CA THR A 185 37.56 3.34 15.39
C THR A 185 38.18 4.60 15.99
N SER A 186 39.39 4.99 15.55
CA SER A 186 40.03 6.24 15.98
C SER A 186 39.22 7.46 15.53
N PHE A 187 38.81 7.52 14.27
CA PHE A 187 37.97 8.60 13.78
C PHE A 187 36.67 8.72 14.58
N TRP A 188 35.99 7.58 14.85
CA TRP A 188 34.79 7.60 15.69
C TRP A 188 35.04 8.21 17.06
N ARG A 189 36.08 7.75 17.77
CA ARG A 189 36.39 8.22 19.11
C ARG A 189 36.85 9.68 19.20
N ASP A 190 37.65 10.11 18.20
CA ASP A 190 38.30 11.42 18.24
C ASP A 190 37.43 12.53 17.63
N LYS A 191 36.54 12.21 16.65
CA LYS A 191 35.81 13.19 15.86
C LYS A 191 34.29 13.04 15.98
N VAL A 192 33.74 11.80 15.94
CA VAL A 192 32.29 11.60 16.00
C VAL A 192 31.80 11.70 17.44
N GLY A 193 32.45 11.03 18.37
CA GLY A 193 32.12 11.06 19.79
C GLY A 193 30.88 10.21 20.17
N PRO A 194 30.33 10.41 21.36
CA PRO A 194 29.27 9.58 21.89
C PRO A 194 27.94 9.78 21.18
N ILE A 195 27.14 8.72 21.19
CA ILE A 195 25.75 8.70 20.75
C ILE A 195 24.86 9.27 21.86
N PRO A 196 23.87 10.13 21.58
CA PRO A 196 22.90 10.60 22.57
C PRO A 196 22.14 9.44 23.23
N GLU A 197 21.88 9.55 24.55
CA GLU A 197 21.23 8.49 25.34
C GLU A 197 19.81 8.86 25.80
N ASP A 198 19.39 10.10 25.59
CA ASP A 198 18.23 10.75 26.21
C ASP A 198 17.04 10.96 25.22
N ARG A 199 17.11 10.41 23.99
CA ARG A 199 16.11 10.73 22.95
C ARG A 199 15.92 9.63 21.92
N ASN A 200 14.81 9.68 21.19
CA ASN A 200 14.61 8.92 19.96
C ASN A 200 15.47 9.51 18.82
N TYR A 201 15.77 8.70 17.79
CA TYR A 201 16.63 9.10 16.64
C TYR A 201 18.07 9.39 17.06
N GLU A 202 18.56 8.70 18.06
CA GLU A 202 19.88 8.82 18.64
C GLU A 202 21.02 8.55 17.64
N ASP A 203 20.71 7.80 16.57
CA ASP A 203 21.65 7.41 15.51
C ASP A 203 21.90 8.51 14.46
N GLN A 204 20.94 9.40 14.26
CA GLN A 204 21.00 10.39 13.17
C GLN A 204 22.12 11.43 13.38
N GLU A 205 22.19 12.04 14.55
CA GLU A 205 23.20 13.05 14.84
C GLU A 205 24.64 12.50 14.72
N PRO A 206 25.02 11.33 15.28
CA PRO A 206 26.35 10.76 15.09
C PRO A 206 26.66 10.40 13.63
N ALA A 207 25.68 9.89 12.87
CA ALA A 207 25.87 9.60 11.45
C ALA A 207 26.19 10.87 10.63
N ILE A 208 25.47 11.96 10.93
CA ILE A 208 25.71 13.26 10.29
C ILE A 208 27.03 13.87 10.77
N ARG A 209 27.37 13.76 12.08
CA ARG A 209 28.69 14.16 12.58
C ARG A 209 29.81 13.43 11.86
N ALA A 210 29.68 12.12 11.64
CA ALA A 210 30.65 11.34 10.90
C ALA A 210 30.84 11.89 9.48
N ALA A 211 29.77 12.17 8.75
CA ALA A 211 29.86 12.77 7.43
C ALA A 211 30.47 14.18 7.46
N THR A 212 30.13 14.99 8.48
CA THR A 212 30.63 16.38 8.61
C THR A 212 32.11 16.45 8.90
N TYR A 213 32.64 15.55 9.73
CA TYR A 213 34.02 15.60 10.20
C TYR A 213 34.98 14.67 9.46
N ALA A 214 34.48 13.80 8.57
CA ALA A 214 35.33 12.96 7.76
C ALA A 214 36.19 13.78 6.81
N ALA A 215 37.47 13.45 6.72
CA ALA A 215 38.33 14.01 5.69
C ALA A 215 37.91 13.49 4.30
N THR A 216 37.66 12.19 4.23
CA THR A 216 37.06 11.52 3.06
C THR A 216 36.21 10.34 3.52
N PHE A 217 35.26 9.93 2.65
CA PHE A 217 34.45 8.74 2.84
C PHE A 217 34.20 8.02 1.52
N ASP A 218 33.82 6.75 1.61
CA ASP A 218 33.47 5.95 0.45
C ASP A 218 31.98 5.62 0.47
N VAL A 219 31.36 5.65 -0.71
CA VAL A 219 29.99 5.17 -0.94
C VAL A 219 30.04 4.11 -2.03
N VAL A 220 29.56 2.90 -1.74
CA VAL A 220 29.56 1.79 -2.69
C VAL A 220 28.15 1.51 -3.24
N ASP A 221 28.05 0.98 -4.46
CA ASP A 221 26.81 0.78 -5.21
C ASP A 221 26.09 -0.56 -4.92
N PHE A 222 26.53 -1.31 -3.91
CA PHE A 222 25.93 -2.59 -3.54
C PHE A 222 25.31 -2.56 -2.13
N ASP A 223 24.29 -3.42 -1.94
CA ASP A 223 23.64 -3.57 -0.64
C ASP A 223 24.51 -4.34 0.35
N VAL A 224 24.53 -3.87 1.59
CA VAL A 224 25.29 -4.47 2.70
C VAL A 224 24.40 -4.91 3.86
N TYR A 225 23.18 -4.40 3.94
CA TYR A 225 22.32 -4.56 5.10
C TYR A 225 20.88 -4.87 4.72
N SER A 226 20.19 -5.65 5.56
CA SER A 226 18.77 -5.94 5.43
C SER A 226 18.02 -5.47 6.67
N TRP A 227 17.25 -4.42 6.51
CA TRP A 227 16.34 -3.90 7.51
C TRP A 227 15.06 -4.73 7.49
N SER A 228 14.79 -5.44 8.59
CA SER A 228 13.62 -6.32 8.73
C SER A 228 12.40 -5.53 9.21
N LEU A 229 11.27 -5.74 8.54
CA LEU A 229 9.98 -5.19 8.93
C LEU A 229 9.13 -6.32 9.51
N PRO A 230 9.09 -6.51 10.84
CA PRO A 230 8.28 -7.55 11.46
C PRO A 230 6.78 -7.22 11.32
N GLU A 231 5.96 -8.23 11.01
CA GLU A 231 4.51 -8.09 11.00
C GLU A 231 3.97 -7.89 12.42
N GLY A 232 3.00 -6.99 12.57
CA GLY A 232 2.21 -6.83 13.80
C GLY A 232 2.95 -6.18 15.00
N ARG A 233 4.15 -5.62 14.82
CA ARG A 233 4.81 -4.83 15.88
C ARG A 233 4.96 -3.39 15.45
N GLU A 234 4.40 -2.47 16.25
CA GLU A 234 4.77 -1.05 16.15
C GLU A 234 6.26 -0.90 16.50
N THR A 235 7.03 -0.42 15.54
CA THR A 235 8.42 -0.02 15.79
C THR A 235 8.45 1.38 16.37
N ARG A 236 9.50 1.73 17.14
CA ARG A 236 9.69 3.10 17.67
C ARG A 236 9.56 4.18 16.62
N SER A 237 9.93 3.88 15.37
CA SER A 237 9.80 4.81 14.24
C SER A 237 8.35 5.01 13.73
N GLN A 238 7.37 4.28 14.26
CA GLN A 238 5.94 4.39 13.88
C GLN A 238 5.14 5.30 14.83
N SER A 239 5.71 5.71 15.97
CA SER A 239 5.04 6.55 16.99
C SER A 239 4.99 8.05 16.66
N LYS A 240 5.13 8.45 15.38
CA LYS A 240 5.19 9.87 14.93
C LYS A 240 3.96 10.70 15.29
N ARG A 241 2.85 10.07 15.69
CA ARG A 241 1.61 10.74 16.13
C ARG A 241 1.69 11.28 17.55
N THR A 242 2.69 10.85 18.33
CA THR A 242 2.80 11.29 19.72
C THR A 242 3.55 12.62 19.84
N LEU A 243 3.14 13.44 20.81
CA LEU A 243 3.80 14.70 21.10
C LEU A 243 5.22 14.47 21.63
N GLU A 244 5.47 13.36 22.31
CA GLU A 244 6.78 12.98 22.84
C GLU A 244 7.77 12.71 21.69
N ASP A 245 7.36 11.94 20.68
CA ASP A 245 8.19 11.68 19.50
C ASP A 245 8.49 12.98 18.75
N LEU A 246 7.48 13.83 18.55
CA LEU A 246 7.68 15.15 17.93
C LEU A 246 8.69 16.00 18.71
N ARG A 247 8.62 16.02 20.05
CA ARG A 247 9.58 16.75 20.91
C ARG A 247 11.00 16.22 20.76
N SER A 248 11.17 14.89 20.75
CA SER A 248 12.46 14.26 20.46
C SER A 248 13.01 14.69 19.09
N ARG A 249 12.14 14.70 18.07
CA ARG A 249 12.51 15.14 16.72
C ARG A 249 12.95 16.60 16.67
N ILE A 250 12.27 17.48 17.38
CA ILE A 250 12.63 18.91 17.48
C ILE A 250 14.06 19.07 17.99
N VAL A 251 14.41 18.35 19.05
CA VAL A 251 15.77 18.40 19.62
C VAL A 251 16.81 17.98 18.58
N VAL A 252 16.57 16.86 17.90
CA VAL A 252 17.47 16.36 16.83
C VAL A 252 17.61 17.40 15.72
N MET A 253 16.50 17.95 15.20
CA MET A 253 16.56 18.94 14.13
C MET A 253 17.34 20.19 14.50
N ARG A 254 17.21 20.67 15.73
CA ARG A 254 17.99 21.82 16.23
C ARG A 254 19.49 21.53 16.30
N GLU A 255 19.87 20.31 16.75
CA GLU A 255 21.29 19.92 16.76
C GLU A 255 21.83 19.77 15.32
N LEU A 256 21.04 19.22 14.39
CA LEU A 256 21.44 19.13 12.99
C LEU A 256 21.60 20.52 12.33
N LEU A 257 20.77 21.52 12.68
CA LEU A 257 20.97 22.90 12.23
C LEU A 257 22.30 23.47 12.71
N LYS A 258 22.65 23.29 14.00
CA LYS A 258 23.96 23.74 14.53
C LYS A 258 25.11 23.04 13.81
N LEU A 259 24.96 21.77 13.51
CA LEU A 259 25.98 21.00 12.80
C LEU A 259 26.12 21.44 11.33
N ALA A 260 25.01 21.82 10.69
CA ALA A 260 25.02 22.33 9.31
C ALA A 260 25.87 23.59 9.14
N GLU A 261 26.02 24.43 10.19
CA GLU A 261 26.89 25.60 10.14
C GLU A 261 28.41 25.25 10.01
N ARG A 262 28.76 23.99 10.26
CA ARG A 262 30.14 23.50 10.12
C ARG A 262 30.38 22.74 8.82
N MET A 263 29.36 22.59 8.01
CA MET A 263 29.44 21.90 6.72
C MET A 263 29.84 22.83 5.59
N PRO A 264 30.46 22.31 4.52
CA PRO A 264 30.56 23.04 3.27
C PRO A 264 29.18 23.35 2.68
N ASP A 265 29.08 24.38 1.82
CA ASP A 265 27.80 24.87 1.28
C ASP A 265 26.96 23.77 0.62
N ALA A 266 27.60 22.84 -0.09
CA ALA A 266 26.90 21.72 -0.72
C ALA A 266 26.23 20.81 0.33
N GLY A 267 26.97 20.43 1.37
CA GLY A 267 26.45 19.62 2.47
C GLY A 267 25.35 20.33 3.27
N LYS A 268 25.58 21.63 3.59
CA LYS A 268 24.59 22.47 4.28
C LYS A 268 23.26 22.51 3.53
N LYS A 269 23.29 22.76 2.22
CA LYS A 269 22.08 22.82 1.38
C LYS A 269 21.32 21.49 1.36
N VAL A 270 22.01 20.36 1.20
CA VAL A 270 21.36 19.02 1.20
C VAL A 270 20.76 18.72 2.56
N MET A 271 21.47 18.97 3.66
CA MET A 271 20.98 18.75 5.02
C MET A 271 19.71 19.55 5.31
N GLN A 272 19.74 20.85 5.05
CA GLN A 272 18.62 21.75 5.26
C GLN A 272 17.41 21.37 4.38
N ALA A 273 17.63 21.04 3.09
CA ALA A 273 16.57 20.58 2.19
C ALA A 273 15.94 19.25 2.64
N THR A 274 16.75 18.33 3.15
CA THR A 274 16.27 17.05 3.70
C THR A 274 15.37 17.27 4.91
N MET A 275 15.77 18.17 5.82
CA MET A 275 14.95 18.52 6.99
C MET A 275 13.62 19.15 6.58
N LEU A 276 13.63 20.18 5.72
CA LEU A 276 12.43 20.92 5.28
C LEU A 276 11.51 20.10 4.38
N GLY A 277 12.05 19.14 3.65
CA GLY A 277 11.31 18.29 2.72
C GLY A 277 10.86 16.98 3.37
N ARG A 278 11.75 15.99 3.31
CA ARG A 278 11.45 14.60 3.72
C ARG A 278 11.06 14.51 5.20
N ASP A 279 11.88 15.09 6.08
CA ASP A 279 11.74 14.87 7.50
C ASP A 279 10.48 15.54 8.07
N LEU A 280 10.18 16.79 7.69
CA LEU A 280 8.94 17.45 8.07
C LEU A 280 7.70 16.78 7.44
N SER A 281 7.80 16.29 6.21
CA SER A 281 6.67 15.61 5.55
C SER A 281 6.17 14.39 6.33
N LEU A 282 7.06 13.66 7.02
CA LEU A 282 6.68 12.52 7.86
C LEU A 282 5.77 12.93 9.04
N TYR A 283 5.96 14.11 9.59
CA TYR A 283 5.13 14.64 10.69
C TYR A 283 3.90 15.39 10.18
N LEU A 284 4.02 16.08 9.06
CA LEU A 284 2.90 16.78 8.43
C LEU A 284 1.81 15.81 7.96
N GLN A 285 2.17 14.62 7.46
CA GLN A 285 1.22 13.57 7.10
C GLN A 285 0.39 13.06 8.28
N GLU A 286 0.92 13.16 9.52
CA GLU A 286 0.22 12.73 10.73
C GLU A 286 -0.70 13.81 11.31
N VAL A 287 -0.59 15.07 10.90
CA VAL A 287 -1.41 16.20 11.40
C VAL A 287 -2.90 15.88 11.46
N PRO A 288 -3.51 15.24 10.43
CA PRO A 288 -4.94 14.92 10.45
C PRO A 288 -5.38 14.01 11.60
N TYR A 289 -4.45 13.27 12.19
CA TYR A 289 -4.69 12.23 13.20
C TYR A 289 -4.22 12.62 14.61
N THR A 290 -3.79 13.86 14.80
CA THR A 290 -3.19 14.36 16.05
C THR A 290 -4.03 15.44 16.72
N GLN A 291 -3.67 15.80 17.96
CA GLN A 291 -4.34 16.84 18.74
C GLN A 291 -3.80 18.25 18.40
N ASP A 292 -4.49 19.30 18.84
CA ASP A 292 -4.13 20.69 18.53
C ASP A 292 -2.78 21.12 19.10
N GLU A 293 -2.36 20.56 20.23
CA GLU A 293 -1.03 20.83 20.82
C GLU A 293 0.09 20.33 19.91
N TYR A 294 -0.08 19.15 19.31
CA TYR A 294 0.85 18.61 18.33
C TYR A 294 1.00 19.56 17.13
N TRP A 295 -0.14 20.00 16.55
CA TRP A 295 -0.14 20.95 15.44
C TRP A 295 0.57 22.26 15.80
N LYS A 296 0.26 22.88 16.94
CA LYS A 296 0.90 24.11 17.38
C LYS A 296 2.41 23.95 17.54
N THR A 297 2.84 22.82 18.13
CA THR A 297 4.24 22.50 18.34
C THR A 297 4.98 22.28 17.01
N LEU A 298 4.38 21.54 16.06
CA LEU A 298 4.95 21.30 14.74
C LEU A 298 5.03 22.58 13.93
N LYS A 299 3.96 23.39 13.91
CA LYS A 299 3.94 24.70 13.21
C LYS A 299 5.03 25.61 13.74
N GLY A 300 5.22 25.69 15.05
CA GLY A 300 6.30 26.48 15.66
C GLY A 300 7.69 26.03 15.20
N LEU A 301 7.94 24.73 15.16
CA LEU A 301 9.19 24.18 14.61
C LEU A 301 9.39 24.56 13.15
N ILE A 302 8.36 24.43 12.32
CA ILE A 302 8.45 24.76 10.88
C ILE A 302 8.81 26.24 10.69
N GLN A 303 8.19 27.14 11.44
CA GLN A 303 8.48 28.56 11.41
C GLN A 303 9.92 28.86 11.85
N GLU A 304 10.40 28.20 12.91
CA GLU A 304 11.79 28.31 13.39
C GLU A 304 12.78 27.85 12.30
N LEU A 305 12.53 26.70 11.67
CA LEU A 305 13.39 26.16 10.62
C LEU A 305 13.43 27.07 9.38
N LEU A 306 12.27 27.58 8.94
CA LEU A 306 12.21 28.49 7.80
C LEU A 306 12.88 29.84 8.08
N ALA A 307 12.90 30.30 9.32
CA ALA A 307 13.62 31.51 9.71
C ALA A 307 15.14 31.30 9.76
N ALA A 308 15.59 30.08 10.05
CA ALA A 308 17.01 29.73 10.17
C ALA A 308 17.67 29.34 8.83
N VAL A 309 16.87 29.06 7.78
CA VAL A 309 17.36 28.50 6.52
C VAL A 309 17.15 29.51 5.39
N PRO A 310 18.14 29.76 4.51
CA PRO A 310 17.97 30.61 3.33
C PRO A 310 16.84 30.14 2.43
N GLU A 311 16.06 31.08 1.88
CA GLU A 311 14.90 30.77 1.04
C GLU A 311 15.27 29.91 -0.20
N GLU A 312 16.46 30.13 -0.74
CA GLU A 312 16.96 29.36 -1.88
C GLU A 312 17.10 27.87 -1.58
N THR A 313 17.23 27.47 -0.32
CA THR A 313 17.26 26.05 0.07
C THR A 313 15.96 25.31 -0.25
N LEU A 314 14.81 26.02 -0.19
CA LEU A 314 13.51 25.45 -0.56
C LEU A 314 13.44 25.00 -2.03
N TRP A 315 14.30 25.53 -2.89
CA TRP A 315 14.40 25.08 -4.29
C TRP A 315 15.02 23.69 -4.42
N ASN A 316 15.67 23.20 -3.36
CA ASN A 316 16.18 21.83 -3.28
C ASN A 316 15.19 20.88 -2.58
N VAL A 317 13.96 21.34 -2.31
CA VAL A 317 12.87 20.53 -1.75
C VAL A 317 11.86 20.25 -2.85
N PRO A 318 11.42 18.97 -3.05
CA PRO A 318 10.38 18.63 -4.04
C PRO A 318 9.10 19.43 -3.84
N ALA A 319 8.40 19.77 -4.94
CA ALA A 319 7.25 20.67 -4.94
C ALA A 319 6.18 20.30 -3.91
N ALA A 320 5.76 19.03 -3.85
CA ALA A 320 4.73 18.60 -2.92
C ALA A 320 5.13 18.87 -1.46
N ALA A 321 6.36 18.55 -1.07
CA ALA A 321 6.88 18.81 0.27
C ALA A 321 7.06 20.31 0.52
N ARG A 322 7.55 21.06 -0.47
CA ARG A 322 7.71 22.51 -0.40
C ARG A 322 6.39 23.23 -0.19
N LEU A 323 5.36 22.88 -0.97
CA LEU A 323 4.01 23.40 -0.83
C LEU A 323 3.44 23.10 0.55
N LEU A 324 3.57 21.86 1.02
CA LEU A 324 3.08 21.41 2.31
C LEU A 324 3.77 22.15 3.48
N THR A 325 5.09 22.27 3.43
CA THR A 325 5.87 22.99 4.46
C THR A 325 5.50 24.48 4.52
N ARG A 326 5.31 25.12 3.35
CA ARG A 326 4.87 26.51 3.28
C ARG A 326 3.45 26.70 3.80
N THR A 327 2.52 25.83 3.39
CA THR A 327 1.13 25.86 3.90
C THR A 327 1.12 25.69 5.41
N ALA A 328 1.94 24.79 5.96
CA ALA A 328 2.01 24.57 7.40
C ALA A 328 2.58 25.78 8.17
N ALA A 329 3.54 26.50 7.58
CA ALA A 329 4.14 27.68 8.22
C ALA A 329 3.16 28.86 8.32
N TYR A 330 2.42 29.14 7.26
CA TYR A 330 1.66 30.37 7.11
C TYR A 330 0.14 30.16 7.17
N GLY A 331 -0.35 28.99 6.79
CA GLY A 331 -1.76 28.63 6.77
C GLY A 331 -2.28 28.05 8.10
N SER A 332 -3.51 27.61 8.06
CA SER A 332 -4.21 26.91 9.14
C SER A 332 -3.94 25.40 9.09
N ARG A 333 -4.38 24.69 10.12
CA ARG A 333 -4.40 23.22 10.12
C ARG A 333 -5.28 22.67 8.99
N ASP A 334 -6.43 23.32 8.75
CA ASP A 334 -7.38 22.95 7.71
C ASP A 334 -6.78 23.08 6.30
N ASP A 335 -5.96 24.11 6.05
CA ASP A 335 -5.25 24.26 4.78
C ASP A 335 -4.26 23.11 4.54
N VAL A 336 -3.54 22.69 5.59
CA VAL A 336 -2.64 21.51 5.51
C VAL A 336 -3.42 20.25 5.23
N GLU A 337 -4.51 20.00 5.95
CA GLU A 337 -5.38 18.83 5.73
C GLU A 337 -6.01 18.87 4.32
N THR A 338 -6.38 20.03 3.80
CA THR A 338 -6.90 20.21 2.43
C THR A 338 -5.84 19.83 1.39
N LEU A 339 -4.62 20.32 1.53
CA LEU A 339 -3.53 19.99 0.62
C LEU A 339 -3.13 18.51 0.68
N LEU A 340 -3.08 17.94 1.89
CA LEU A 340 -2.84 16.50 2.07
C LEU A 340 -3.95 15.66 1.42
N GLY A 341 -5.21 16.06 1.56
CA GLY A 341 -6.34 15.40 0.91
C GLY A 341 -6.22 15.43 -0.61
N ALA A 342 -5.84 16.56 -1.18
CA ALA A 342 -5.58 16.67 -2.61
C ALA A 342 -4.44 15.74 -3.07
N PHE A 343 -3.34 15.66 -2.32
CA PHE A 343 -2.25 14.73 -2.65
C PHE A 343 -2.64 13.26 -2.53
N GLN A 344 -3.52 12.90 -1.61
CA GLN A 344 -4.04 11.53 -1.49
C GLN A 344 -4.98 11.19 -2.65
N GLU A 345 -5.83 12.12 -3.07
CA GLU A 345 -6.80 11.92 -4.15
C GLU A 345 -6.12 11.90 -5.53
N PHE A 346 -5.28 12.89 -5.81
CA PHE A 346 -4.72 13.13 -7.15
C PHE A 346 -3.27 12.65 -7.31
N GLY A 347 -2.62 12.22 -6.23
CA GLY A 347 -1.19 11.87 -6.21
C GLY A 347 -0.30 13.07 -5.90
N GLN A 348 0.95 12.81 -5.55
CA GLN A 348 1.92 13.83 -5.16
C GLN A 348 2.57 14.56 -6.37
N THR A 349 2.21 14.18 -7.58
CA THR A 349 2.69 14.86 -8.79
C THR A 349 1.99 16.19 -8.94
N VAL A 350 2.76 17.26 -9.01
CA VAL A 350 2.28 18.61 -9.26
C VAL A 350 2.30 18.87 -10.76
N PRO A 351 1.20 19.34 -11.38
CA PRO A 351 1.19 19.66 -12.80
C PRO A 351 1.98 20.95 -13.09
N TRP A 352 2.92 20.86 -14.02
CA TRP A 352 3.72 22.00 -14.48
C TRP A 352 3.22 22.49 -15.82
N ARG A 353 3.06 23.79 -15.95
CA ARG A 353 2.58 24.45 -17.18
C ARG A 353 3.57 25.53 -17.60
N PHE A 354 3.92 25.48 -18.88
CA PHE A 354 4.78 26.48 -19.49
C PHE A 354 3.92 27.52 -20.19
N ASP A 355 3.99 28.76 -19.76
CA ASP A 355 3.29 29.88 -20.37
C ASP A 355 4.15 31.13 -20.35
N LYS A 356 4.18 31.86 -21.47
CA LYS A 356 4.89 33.15 -21.63
C LYS A 356 6.36 33.09 -21.17
N GLY A 357 7.03 31.96 -21.42
CA GLY A 357 8.46 31.78 -21.08
C GLY A 357 8.71 31.32 -19.64
N ASN A 358 7.68 31.06 -18.84
CA ASN A 358 7.83 30.66 -17.46
C ASN A 358 7.09 29.34 -17.13
N TRP A 359 7.68 28.55 -16.26
CA TRP A 359 7.05 27.38 -15.68
C TRP A 359 6.34 27.74 -14.37
N SER A 360 5.13 27.22 -14.18
CA SER A 360 4.36 27.37 -12.94
C SER A 360 3.48 26.14 -12.67
N VAL A 361 3.00 26.02 -11.44
CA VAL A 361 1.96 25.03 -11.09
C VAL A 361 0.70 25.31 -11.90
N GLY A 362 0.08 24.26 -12.43
CA GLY A 362 -1.18 24.37 -13.19
C GLY A 362 -2.35 24.85 -12.34
N ALA A 363 -3.18 25.71 -12.90
CA ALA A 363 -4.37 26.26 -12.22
C ALA A 363 -5.33 25.14 -11.79
N GLU A 364 -5.44 24.07 -12.56
CA GLU A 364 -6.26 22.91 -12.27
C GLU A 364 -5.93 22.23 -10.93
N PHE A 365 -4.67 22.29 -10.48
CA PHE A 365 -4.27 21.81 -9.16
C PHE A 365 -4.67 22.81 -8.07
N LEU A 366 -4.44 24.10 -8.30
CA LEU A 366 -4.74 25.16 -7.31
C LEU A 366 -6.25 25.30 -7.06
N GLU A 367 -7.09 25.01 -8.06
CA GLU A 367 -8.55 24.95 -7.91
C GLU A 367 -8.99 23.80 -6.97
N ARG A 368 -8.24 22.70 -6.95
CA ARG A 368 -8.53 21.54 -6.08
C ARG A 368 -7.88 21.63 -4.71
N ALA A 369 -6.82 22.40 -4.59
CA ALA A 369 -6.13 22.70 -3.34
C ALA A 369 -6.06 24.24 -3.16
N PRO A 370 -7.17 24.89 -2.76
CA PRO A 370 -7.26 26.34 -2.66
C PRO A 370 -6.50 26.85 -1.42
N VAL A 371 -5.17 26.88 -1.52
CA VAL A 371 -4.29 27.43 -0.50
C VAL A 371 -3.57 28.66 -1.04
N GLU A 372 -3.52 29.73 -0.26
CA GLU A 372 -2.73 30.91 -0.62
C GLU A 372 -1.25 30.62 -0.43
N LEU A 373 -0.50 30.61 -1.53
CA LEU A 373 0.92 30.33 -1.56
C LEU A 373 1.71 31.45 -2.21
N PRO A 374 2.91 31.80 -1.72
CA PRO A 374 3.80 32.74 -2.37
C PRO A 374 4.09 32.31 -3.82
N THR A 375 4.03 33.23 -4.76
CA THR A 375 4.23 32.98 -6.21
C THR A 375 5.53 32.21 -6.50
N GLN A 376 6.58 32.45 -5.72
CA GLN A 376 7.85 31.74 -5.85
C GLN A 376 7.71 30.23 -5.57
N SER A 377 6.87 29.83 -4.60
CA SER A 377 6.61 28.42 -4.29
C SER A 377 5.95 27.66 -5.44
N LEU A 378 5.35 28.37 -6.37
CA LEU A 378 4.65 27.81 -7.54
C LEU A 378 5.55 27.57 -8.75
N ARG A 379 6.86 27.84 -8.66
CA ARG A 379 7.85 27.55 -9.73
C ARG A 379 8.50 26.18 -9.52
N PRO A 380 8.85 25.45 -10.60
CA PRO A 380 9.52 24.18 -10.47
C PRO A 380 10.97 24.31 -10.02
N SER A 381 11.39 23.39 -9.17
CA SER A 381 12.80 23.17 -8.84
C SER A 381 13.40 22.08 -9.75
N PRO A 382 14.73 21.92 -9.76
CA PRO A 382 15.37 20.82 -10.48
C PRO A 382 14.88 19.44 -10.06
N LEU A 383 14.42 19.28 -8.82
CA LEU A 383 13.94 18.01 -8.26
C LEU A 383 12.49 17.67 -8.61
N ASP A 384 11.74 18.64 -9.13
CA ASP A 384 10.33 18.45 -9.45
C ASP A 384 10.11 17.73 -10.78
N TRP A 385 11.15 17.63 -11.61
CA TRP A 385 11.06 16.99 -12.91
C TRP A 385 11.62 15.58 -12.85
N GLN A 386 10.73 14.63 -12.65
CA GLN A 386 11.04 13.21 -12.58
C GLN A 386 10.79 12.56 -13.94
N VAL A 387 11.85 12.04 -14.54
CA VAL A 387 11.74 11.17 -15.71
C VAL A 387 11.46 9.76 -15.22
N VAL A 388 10.40 9.17 -15.73
CA VAL A 388 10.11 7.74 -15.57
C VAL A 388 10.31 7.07 -16.91
N ALA A 389 11.16 6.05 -16.94
CA ALA A 389 11.43 5.26 -18.14
C ALA A 389 11.32 3.76 -17.79
N ARG A 390 10.37 3.04 -18.41
CA ARG A 390 10.07 1.62 -18.16
C ARG A 390 9.91 0.85 -19.45
N THR A 391 10.48 -0.36 -19.51
CA THR A 391 10.22 -1.28 -20.63
C THR A 391 9.01 -2.15 -20.33
N TRP A 392 8.35 -2.62 -21.37
CA TRP A 392 7.40 -3.75 -21.31
C TRP A 392 7.72 -4.86 -22.31
N ALA A 393 8.57 -4.59 -23.31
CA ALA A 393 9.06 -5.61 -24.23
C ALA A 393 10.55 -5.41 -24.52
N VAL A 394 11.30 -6.51 -24.47
CA VAL A 394 12.72 -6.57 -24.80
C VAL A 394 12.95 -7.84 -25.59
N ASN A 395 13.32 -7.75 -26.87
CA ASN A 395 13.51 -8.88 -27.75
C ASN A 395 14.80 -8.74 -28.56
N TRP A 396 15.45 -9.88 -28.87
CA TRP A 396 16.62 -9.88 -29.74
C TRP A 396 16.19 -9.95 -31.20
N GLU A 397 16.80 -9.11 -32.02
CA GLU A 397 16.67 -9.13 -33.47
C GLU A 397 17.74 -10.05 -34.11
N ALA A 398 17.50 -10.48 -35.36
CA ALA A 398 18.37 -11.43 -36.05
C ALA A 398 19.83 -10.93 -36.29
N ASN A 399 20.05 -9.63 -36.19
CA ASN A 399 21.33 -8.96 -36.45
C ASN A 399 22.08 -8.53 -35.18
N ASN A 400 21.90 -9.22 -34.07
CA ASN A 400 22.55 -8.90 -32.77
C ASN A 400 22.18 -7.50 -32.25
N ALA A 401 20.98 -7.03 -32.53
CA ALA A 401 20.45 -5.81 -32.01
C ALA A 401 19.30 -6.10 -31.01
N LEU A 402 19.04 -5.21 -30.09
CA LEU A 402 17.99 -5.36 -29.08
C LEU A 402 16.81 -4.45 -29.40
N SER A 403 15.64 -5.04 -29.68
CA SER A 403 14.36 -4.32 -29.80
C SER A 403 13.82 -4.04 -28.40
N VAL A 404 13.50 -2.78 -28.09
CA VAL A 404 13.01 -2.34 -26.79
C VAL A 404 11.78 -1.46 -26.99
N SER A 405 10.69 -1.84 -26.33
CA SER A 405 9.47 -1.03 -26.28
C SER A 405 9.12 -0.70 -24.85
N GLY A 406 8.53 0.48 -24.62
CA GLY A 406 8.27 0.94 -23.29
C GLY A 406 7.60 2.31 -23.23
N VAL A 407 7.68 2.94 -22.07
CA VAL A 407 7.22 4.29 -21.80
C VAL A 407 8.34 5.12 -21.22
N ALA A 408 8.46 6.37 -21.67
CA ALA A 408 9.40 7.35 -21.11
C ALA A 408 8.74 8.72 -21.10
N GLY A 409 8.55 9.29 -19.91
CA GLY A 409 7.85 10.55 -19.71
C GLY A 409 8.36 11.33 -18.51
N VAL A 410 8.02 12.61 -18.48
CA VAL A 410 8.27 13.49 -17.33
C VAL A 410 6.94 13.72 -16.61
N LEU A 411 6.88 13.33 -15.35
CA LEU A 411 5.66 13.45 -14.55
C LEU A 411 5.29 14.93 -14.37
N GLY A 412 4.01 15.24 -14.48
CA GLY A 412 3.47 16.60 -14.35
C GLY A 412 3.68 17.50 -15.57
N VAL A 413 4.45 17.07 -16.58
CA VAL A 413 4.76 17.87 -17.79
C VAL A 413 4.11 17.23 -19.01
N ARG A 414 3.36 18.05 -19.77
CA ARG A 414 2.68 17.56 -20.98
C ARG A 414 3.72 17.11 -22.04
N PRO A 415 3.50 16.00 -22.74
CA PRO A 415 4.42 15.56 -23.79
C PRO A 415 4.71 16.61 -24.87
N LYS A 416 3.75 17.48 -25.19
CA LYS A 416 3.94 18.59 -26.13
C LYS A 416 4.89 19.69 -25.64
N ASP A 417 5.12 19.78 -24.34
CA ASP A 417 6.01 20.75 -23.72
C ASP A 417 7.45 20.18 -23.52
N TRP A 418 7.69 18.92 -23.98
CA TRP A 418 9.02 18.34 -24.06
C TRP A 418 9.71 18.79 -25.36
N GLY A 419 11.05 18.84 -25.31
CA GLY A 419 11.90 18.94 -26.48
C GLY A 419 12.16 17.57 -27.11
N SER A 420 13.42 17.20 -27.24
CA SER A 420 13.82 15.89 -27.79
C SER A 420 13.82 14.80 -26.74
N ARG A 421 13.58 13.56 -27.20
CA ARG A 421 13.83 12.33 -26.42
C ARG A 421 14.89 11.50 -27.15
N ARG A 422 15.79 10.89 -26.38
CA ARG A 422 16.85 10.02 -26.90
C ARG A 422 17.00 8.79 -26.02
N ILE A 423 17.26 7.65 -26.64
CA ILE A 423 17.76 6.48 -25.93
C ILE A 423 19.28 6.47 -25.98
N ARG A 424 19.91 5.97 -24.92
CA ARG A 424 21.35 6.00 -24.75
C ARG A 424 21.85 4.65 -24.25
N LEU A 425 22.95 4.19 -24.77
CA LEU A 425 23.71 3.05 -24.27
C LEU A 425 24.98 3.59 -23.57
N GLU A 426 25.12 3.26 -22.31
CA GLU A 426 26.21 3.78 -21.45
C GLU A 426 27.10 2.63 -20.99
N SER A 427 28.42 2.82 -21.02
CA SER A 427 29.39 1.89 -20.44
C SER A 427 29.21 1.79 -18.90
N ALA A 428 29.91 0.86 -18.28
CA ALA A 428 29.92 0.73 -16.81
C ALA A 428 30.39 2.02 -16.12
N THR A 429 31.29 2.79 -16.77
CA THR A 429 31.85 4.07 -16.29
C THR A 429 30.92 5.27 -16.55
N GLY A 430 29.77 5.07 -17.23
CA GLY A 430 28.82 6.14 -17.56
C GLY A 430 29.10 6.88 -18.85
N THR A 431 30.09 6.44 -19.65
CA THR A 431 30.35 7.01 -20.97
C THR A 431 29.28 6.58 -21.96
N VAL A 432 28.65 7.52 -22.66
CA VAL A 432 27.69 7.23 -23.72
C VAL A 432 28.43 6.67 -24.94
N VAL A 433 28.21 5.40 -25.26
CA VAL A 433 28.82 4.71 -26.40
C VAL A 433 27.91 4.73 -27.62
N TRP A 434 26.62 4.89 -27.46
CA TRP A 434 25.65 5.03 -28.55
C TRP A 434 24.44 5.83 -28.09
N SER A 435 23.82 6.58 -29.00
CA SER A 435 22.59 7.32 -28.75
C SER A 435 21.80 7.56 -30.03
N ALA A 436 20.46 7.42 -29.94
CA ALA A 436 19.56 7.71 -31.04
C ALA A 436 18.31 8.46 -30.57
N PRO A 437 17.62 9.21 -31.46
CA PRO A 437 16.29 9.74 -31.16
C PRO A 437 15.35 8.61 -30.77
N LEU A 438 14.49 8.88 -29.77
CA LEU A 438 13.50 7.92 -29.29
C LEU A 438 12.14 8.20 -29.97
N PRO A 439 11.67 7.32 -30.87
CA PRO A 439 10.38 7.49 -31.57
C PRO A 439 9.22 7.50 -30.59
N THR A 440 8.20 8.30 -30.89
CA THR A 440 6.96 8.34 -30.12
C THR A 440 5.98 7.29 -30.63
N VAL A 441 5.46 6.48 -29.73
CA VAL A 441 4.35 5.54 -29.99
C VAL A 441 3.17 5.97 -29.12
N SER A 442 1.98 6.08 -29.72
CA SER A 442 0.75 6.35 -28.98
C SER A 442 0.23 5.08 -28.35
N ASP A 443 0.11 5.07 -27.03
CA ASP A 443 -0.41 3.95 -26.26
C ASP A 443 -1.11 4.46 -25.00
N ASP A 444 -2.40 4.17 -24.86
CA ASP A 444 -3.19 4.56 -23.68
C ASP A 444 -2.73 3.84 -22.41
N TRP A 445 -2.05 2.70 -22.55
CA TRP A 445 -1.44 2.01 -21.42
C TRP A 445 -0.36 2.87 -20.72
N ALA A 446 0.24 3.82 -21.44
CA ALA A 446 1.21 4.76 -20.86
C ALA A 446 0.60 5.59 -19.70
N ASN A 447 -0.70 5.92 -19.78
CA ASN A 447 -1.42 6.61 -18.69
C ASN A 447 -1.56 5.72 -17.44
N ILE A 448 -1.71 4.40 -17.63
CA ILE A 448 -1.72 3.43 -16.54
C ILE A 448 -0.31 3.27 -15.96
N ALA A 449 0.70 3.08 -16.83
CA ALA A 449 2.07 2.81 -16.42
C ALA A 449 2.71 3.97 -15.64
N LEU A 450 2.41 5.21 -16.02
CA LEU A 450 2.91 6.41 -15.34
C LEU A 450 2.01 6.87 -14.19
N ASN A 451 0.75 6.37 -14.13
CA ASN A 451 -0.21 6.62 -13.05
C ASN A 451 -0.35 8.10 -12.66
N GLU A 452 -0.38 8.99 -13.67
CA GLU A 452 -0.46 10.43 -13.49
C GLU A 452 -1.87 10.95 -13.70
N THR A 453 -2.28 12.01 -12.97
CA THR A 453 -3.65 12.54 -12.97
C THR A 453 -3.83 13.69 -13.95
N TRP A 454 -2.83 14.57 -14.05
CA TRP A 454 -2.99 15.92 -14.61
C TRP A 454 -2.66 16.02 -16.10
N THR A 455 -1.98 15.01 -16.63
CA THR A 455 -1.38 15.11 -17.96
C THR A 455 -1.55 13.80 -18.73
N SER A 456 -2.05 13.87 -19.96
CA SER A 456 -2.08 12.71 -20.84
C SER A 456 -0.68 12.27 -21.19
N GLN A 457 -0.41 11.01 -20.92
CA GLN A 457 0.86 10.35 -21.24
C GLN A 457 0.75 9.40 -22.45
N THR A 458 -0.36 9.44 -23.19
CA THR A 458 -0.58 8.59 -24.36
C THR A 458 0.57 8.65 -25.37
N HIS A 459 1.23 9.80 -25.51
CA HIS A 459 2.39 9.98 -26.40
C HIS A 459 3.76 9.77 -25.73
N SER A 460 3.78 9.14 -24.55
CA SER A 460 5.03 8.81 -23.84
C SER A 460 5.56 7.43 -24.22
N GLY A 461 4.83 6.62 -24.97
CA GLY A 461 5.26 5.34 -25.49
C GLY A 461 6.44 5.46 -26.44
N PHE A 462 7.23 4.39 -26.54
CA PHE A 462 8.32 4.27 -27.52
C PHE A 462 8.52 2.82 -27.96
N SER A 463 9.10 2.65 -29.16
CA SER A 463 9.63 1.39 -29.64
C SER A 463 10.88 1.70 -30.48
N THR A 464 11.99 1.01 -30.22
CA THR A 464 13.25 1.26 -30.89
C THR A 464 14.16 0.05 -30.87
N VAL A 465 15.19 0.06 -31.73
CA VAL A 465 16.22 -1.00 -31.82
C VAL A 465 17.56 -0.42 -31.41
N ILE A 466 18.22 -1.08 -30.48
CA ILE A 466 19.54 -0.73 -29.96
C ILE A 466 20.58 -1.65 -30.61
N PRO A 467 21.46 -1.16 -31.49
CA PRO A 467 22.57 -1.95 -32.01
C PRO A 467 23.59 -2.11 -30.88
N LEU A 468 24.21 -3.30 -30.79
CA LEU A 468 25.31 -3.52 -29.86
C LEU A 468 26.64 -3.18 -30.49
N PRO A 469 27.59 -2.59 -29.74
CA PRO A 469 28.92 -2.35 -30.19
C PRO A 469 29.68 -3.66 -30.47
N ASP A 470 30.27 -3.79 -31.63
CA ASP A 470 31.06 -4.95 -31.99
C ASP A 470 32.39 -4.96 -31.22
N GLY A 471 32.85 -6.17 -30.84
CA GLY A 471 34.22 -6.38 -30.32
C GLY A 471 34.47 -5.96 -28.88
N THR A 472 33.49 -5.52 -28.14
CA THR A 472 33.62 -5.17 -26.72
C THR A 472 33.14 -6.32 -25.81
N ARG A 473 33.69 -6.42 -24.59
CA ARG A 473 33.28 -7.37 -23.56
C ARG A 473 32.72 -6.64 -22.31
N GLU A 474 32.40 -5.38 -22.45
CA GLU A 474 31.85 -4.57 -21.35
C GLU A 474 30.38 -4.76 -21.20
N SER A 475 29.88 -4.57 -19.98
CA SER A 475 28.41 -4.47 -19.72
C SER A 475 27.93 -3.06 -19.98
N PHE A 476 26.69 -2.93 -20.47
CA PHE A 476 26.11 -1.64 -20.80
C PHE A 476 24.82 -1.39 -20.02
N LYS A 477 24.59 -0.12 -19.65
CA LYS A 477 23.37 0.38 -19.06
C LYS A 477 22.55 1.08 -20.13
N VAL A 478 21.22 0.92 -20.09
CA VAL A 478 20.32 1.61 -21.01
C VAL A 478 19.62 2.74 -20.26
N SER A 479 19.64 3.94 -20.83
CA SER A 479 18.99 5.13 -20.26
C SER A 479 18.19 5.88 -21.32
N VAL A 480 17.25 6.72 -20.85
CA VAL A 480 16.49 7.65 -21.68
C VAL A 480 16.77 9.06 -21.21
N GLU A 481 17.08 9.92 -22.16
CA GLU A 481 17.21 11.36 -22.00
C GLU A 481 15.96 12.06 -22.51
N VAL A 482 15.41 12.98 -21.74
CA VAL A 482 14.28 13.84 -22.11
C VAL A 482 14.69 15.29 -21.87
N VAL A 483 14.53 16.14 -22.86
CA VAL A 483 14.81 17.58 -22.73
C VAL A 483 13.50 18.29 -22.36
N VAL A 484 13.53 19.10 -21.30
CA VAL A 484 12.40 19.95 -20.88
C VAL A 484 12.92 21.36 -20.67
N GLY A 485 12.48 22.29 -21.51
CA GLY A 485 13.03 23.63 -21.53
C GLY A 485 14.51 23.63 -21.91
N ASP A 486 15.36 24.17 -21.06
CA ASP A 486 16.82 24.20 -21.20
C ASP A 486 17.54 23.02 -20.50
N ARG A 487 16.80 22.08 -19.94
CA ARG A 487 17.34 20.98 -19.13
C ARG A 487 17.30 19.63 -19.83
N SER A 488 18.39 18.92 -19.73
CA SER A 488 18.46 17.49 -20.09
C SER A 488 18.29 16.63 -18.84
N LEU A 489 17.28 15.80 -18.84
CA LEU A 489 16.91 14.90 -17.75
C LEU A 489 17.17 13.47 -18.20
N VAL A 490 17.89 12.69 -17.40
CA VAL A 490 18.27 11.30 -17.75
C VAL A 490 17.73 10.33 -16.70
N ALA A 491 17.02 9.30 -17.16
CA ALA A 491 16.62 8.17 -16.33
C ALA A 491 17.14 6.86 -16.93
N ARG A 492 17.60 5.96 -16.07
CA ARG A 492 17.89 4.58 -16.47
C ARG A 492 16.59 3.85 -16.76
N LEU A 493 16.62 2.98 -17.76
CA LEU A 493 15.44 2.25 -18.19
C LEU A 493 15.14 1.12 -17.21
N GLU A 494 13.98 1.18 -16.55
CA GLU A 494 13.51 0.14 -15.66
C GLU A 494 13.05 -1.10 -16.44
N PHE A 495 13.39 -2.28 -15.93
CA PHE A 495 12.94 -3.57 -16.42
C PHE A 495 12.01 -4.20 -15.36
N PRO A 496 10.68 -4.10 -15.52
CA PRO A 496 9.75 -4.18 -14.40
C PRO A 496 9.57 -5.57 -13.78
N GLN A 497 9.88 -6.65 -14.47
CA GLN A 497 9.62 -7.99 -13.94
C GLN A 497 10.80 -8.51 -13.10
N ARG A 498 10.55 -8.79 -11.81
CA ARG A 498 11.56 -9.25 -10.84
C ARG A 498 12.23 -10.57 -11.21
N ASP A 499 11.50 -11.48 -11.83
CA ASP A 499 11.94 -12.87 -12.10
C ASP A 499 11.94 -13.19 -13.60
N HIS A 500 12.09 -12.19 -14.44
CA HIS A 500 12.21 -12.41 -15.86
C HIS A 500 13.54 -13.13 -16.15
N PRO A 501 13.52 -14.30 -16.81
CA PRO A 501 14.77 -14.92 -17.21
C PRO A 501 15.55 -13.97 -18.15
N PRO A 502 16.90 -14.08 -18.16
CA PRO A 502 17.71 -13.30 -19.09
C PRO A 502 17.22 -13.47 -20.52
N VAL A 503 17.10 -12.36 -21.26
CA VAL A 503 16.74 -12.42 -22.66
C VAL A 503 17.99 -12.78 -23.44
N THR A 504 18.09 -14.04 -23.84
CA THR A 504 19.22 -14.56 -24.64
C THR A 504 18.97 -14.41 -26.12
N PRO A 505 20.01 -14.16 -26.95
CA PRO A 505 19.88 -14.17 -28.41
C PRO A 505 19.44 -15.53 -28.93
N PRO A 506 18.70 -15.61 -30.06
CA PRO A 506 18.21 -16.86 -30.65
C PRO A 506 19.31 -17.86 -31.09
N ARG A 507 20.58 -17.40 -31.26
CA ARG A 507 21.74 -18.23 -31.62
C ARG A 507 22.81 -18.13 -30.52
N SER A 508 22.81 -19.12 -29.61
CA SER A 508 23.77 -19.22 -28.51
C SER A 508 25.05 -20.01 -28.81
N ASP A 509 25.32 -20.36 -30.09
CA ASP A 509 26.52 -21.07 -30.49
C ASP A 509 27.76 -20.16 -30.56
N ALA A 510 27.60 -18.85 -30.39
CA ALA A 510 28.71 -17.94 -30.19
C ALA A 510 29.36 -18.11 -28.80
N LYS A 511 30.66 -18.28 -28.73
CA LYS A 511 31.45 -18.45 -27.50
C LYS A 511 31.27 -17.29 -26.49
N ASP A 512 30.87 -16.11 -26.96
CA ASP A 512 30.62 -14.90 -26.20
C ASP A 512 29.33 -14.23 -26.73
N HIS A 513 28.40 -13.84 -25.86
CA HIS A 513 27.14 -13.16 -26.24
C HIS A 513 26.70 -12.17 -25.17
N TYR A 514 25.80 -11.24 -25.52
CA TYR A 514 25.13 -10.36 -24.55
C TYR A 514 23.81 -10.94 -24.13
N GLU A 515 23.49 -10.77 -22.86
CA GLU A 515 22.15 -11.04 -22.30
C GLU A 515 21.54 -9.73 -21.81
N ALA A 516 20.28 -9.51 -22.10
CA ALA A 516 19.51 -8.44 -21.49
C ALA A 516 18.97 -8.95 -20.15
N ILE A 517 19.50 -8.42 -19.08
CA ILE A 517 19.17 -8.84 -17.71
C ILE A 517 18.55 -7.68 -16.93
N ARG A 518 17.79 -8.05 -15.91
CA ARG A 518 17.35 -7.13 -14.86
C ARG A 518 18.42 -7.07 -13.78
N SER A 519 18.98 -5.87 -13.55
CA SER A 519 19.88 -5.67 -12.41
C SER A 519 19.14 -5.82 -11.06
N PRO A 520 19.84 -6.00 -9.94
CA PRO A 520 19.24 -5.99 -8.60
C PRO A 520 18.39 -4.73 -8.32
N GLU A 521 18.73 -3.60 -8.94
CA GLU A 521 18.01 -2.33 -8.84
C GLU A 521 16.75 -2.28 -9.73
N GLY A 522 16.52 -3.29 -10.54
CA GLY A 522 15.37 -3.35 -11.45
C GLY A 522 15.58 -2.68 -12.80
N LEU A 523 16.82 -2.42 -13.20
CA LEU A 523 17.17 -1.71 -14.42
C LEU A 523 17.56 -2.66 -15.54
N LEU A 524 17.33 -2.26 -16.79
CA LEU A 524 17.79 -2.99 -17.96
C LEU A 524 19.30 -2.82 -18.12
N VAL A 525 19.99 -3.94 -18.06
CA VAL A 525 21.45 -4.02 -18.29
C VAL A 525 21.72 -5.04 -19.38
N LEU A 526 22.63 -4.71 -20.29
CA LEU A 526 23.17 -5.64 -21.26
C LEU A 526 24.50 -6.18 -20.71
N GLN A 527 24.47 -7.42 -20.27
CA GLN A 527 25.62 -8.07 -19.64
C GLN A 527 26.29 -9.02 -20.60
N HIS A 528 27.60 -8.84 -20.79
CA HIS A 528 28.43 -9.78 -21.55
C HIS A 528 28.58 -11.08 -20.78
N GLN A 529 28.24 -12.20 -21.40
CA GLN A 529 28.33 -13.55 -20.83
C GLN A 529 29.37 -14.34 -21.59
N LYS A 530 30.25 -15.08 -20.87
CA LYS A 530 31.05 -16.14 -21.44
C LYS A 530 30.18 -17.37 -21.64
N ALA A 531 30.41 -18.13 -22.70
CA ALA A 531 29.75 -19.41 -22.92
C ALA A 531 29.82 -20.28 -21.66
N GLN A 532 28.69 -20.53 -21.03
CA GLN A 532 28.56 -21.51 -19.96
C GLN A 532 28.09 -22.83 -20.57
N PRO A 533 28.46 -23.99 -19.97
CA PRO A 533 27.85 -25.25 -20.37
C PRO A 533 26.32 -25.12 -20.18
N PRO A 534 25.52 -25.77 -21.04
CA PRO A 534 24.07 -25.70 -20.98
C PRO A 534 23.62 -25.97 -19.54
N ARG A 535 22.83 -25.09 -18.96
CA ARG A 535 22.15 -25.31 -17.66
C ARG A 535 21.39 -26.62 -17.75
N ALA A 536 21.45 -27.42 -16.70
CA ALA A 536 20.58 -28.57 -16.57
C ALA A 536 19.13 -28.11 -16.81
N PRO A 537 18.33 -28.86 -17.58
CA PRO A 537 16.94 -28.49 -17.84
C PRO A 537 16.25 -28.25 -16.51
N GLU A 538 15.68 -27.06 -16.32
CA GLU A 538 14.81 -26.79 -15.17
C GLU A 538 13.68 -27.82 -15.19
N LYS A 539 13.20 -28.22 -14.00
CA LYS A 539 12.04 -29.11 -13.90
C LYS A 539 10.92 -28.55 -14.78
N PRO A 540 10.29 -29.37 -15.63
CA PRO A 540 9.20 -28.89 -16.43
C PRO A 540 8.10 -28.33 -15.52
N LEU A 541 7.67 -27.11 -15.80
CA LEU A 541 6.60 -26.42 -15.07
C LEU A 541 5.29 -26.56 -15.85
N VAL A 542 4.17 -26.47 -15.15
CA VAL A 542 2.87 -26.26 -15.81
C VAL A 542 2.85 -24.84 -16.35
N GLU A 543 2.60 -24.69 -17.64
CA GLU A 543 2.68 -23.40 -18.32
C GLU A 543 1.36 -23.01 -18.97
N LEU A 544 0.98 -21.74 -18.86
CA LEU A 544 -0.07 -21.08 -19.62
C LEU A 544 0.55 -20.55 -20.91
N THR A 545 0.10 -21.04 -22.07
CA THR A 545 0.65 -20.68 -23.37
C THR A 545 -0.25 -19.77 -24.20
N GLU A 546 -1.56 -19.75 -23.89
CA GLU A 546 -2.52 -18.91 -24.60
C GLU A 546 -3.69 -18.53 -23.71
N THR A 547 -4.22 -17.34 -23.91
CA THR A 547 -5.45 -16.86 -23.26
C THR A 547 -6.30 -16.15 -24.28
N SER A 548 -7.55 -16.57 -24.42
CA SER A 548 -8.52 -15.95 -25.35
C SER A 548 -9.84 -15.65 -24.64
N LEU A 549 -10.63 -14.78 -25.26
CA LEU A 549 -11.95 -14.39 -24.82
C LEU A 549 -12.91 -14.40 -25.98
N ASN A 550 -14.03 -15.10 -25.81
CA ASN A 550 -15.13 -15.12 -26.81
C ASN A 550 -16.44 -14.77 -26.08
N GLY A 551 -16.97 -13.58 -26.32
CA GLY A 551 -18.01 -13.01 -25.47
C GLY A 551 -17.49 -12.81 -24.06
N ASP A 552 -18.10 -13.46 -23.06
CA ASP A 552 -17.63 -13.49 -21.67
C ASP A 552 -16.94 -14.83 -21.30
N ILE A 553 -16.78 -15.77 -22.25
CA ILE A 553 -16.09 -17.03 -22.01
C ILE A 553 -14.58 -16.86 -22.17
N VAL A 554 -13.85 -17.04 -21.10
CA VAL A 554 -12.39 -17.12 -21.09
C VAL A 554 -11.96 -18.54 -21.41
N SER A 555 -11.02 -18.69 -22.32
CA SER A 555 -10.32 -19.96 -22.54
C SER A 555 -8.83 -19.78 -22.22
N LEU A 556 -8.33 -20.65 -21.35
CA LEU A 556 -6.92 -20.76 -20.95
C LEU A 556 -6.37 -22.06 -21.52
N THR A 557 -5.27 -22.00 -22.25
CA THR A 557 -4.60 -23.21 -22.77
C THR A 557 -3.12 -23.20 -22.40
N GLY A 558 -2.58 -24.39 -22.20
CA GLY A 558 -1.20 -24.51 -21.79
C GLY A 558 -0.59 -25.88 -21.96
N THR A 559 0.61 -26.07 -21.43
CA THR A 559 1.34 -27.33 -21.43
C THR A 559 1.50 -27.87 -20.02
N VAL A 560 1.46 -29.20 -19.90
CA VAL A 560 1.65 -29.91 -18.63
C VAL A 560 2.60 -31.09 -18.83
N PRO A 561 3.58 -31.29 -17.94
CA PRO A 561 4.46 -32.46 -17.98
C PRO A 561 3.69 -33.78 -17.79
N SER A 562 4.17 -34.87 -18.38
CA SER A 562 3.48 -36.17 -18.39
C SER A 562 3.31 -36.78 -16.99
N ASP A 563 4.13 -36.41 -16.05
CA ASP A 563 4.06 -36.83 -14.64
C ASP A 563 2.97 -36.11 -13.85
N HIS A 564 2.56 -34.92 -14.28
CA HIS A 564 1.49 -34.08 -13.70
C HIS A 564 0.12 -34.28 -14.36
N ALA A 565 0.05 -35.06 -15.43
CA ALA A 565 -1.18 -35.27 -16.22
C ALA A 565 -2.04 -36.45 -15.70
N LYS A 566 -1.64 -37.18 -14.65
CA LYS A 566 -2.18 -38.54 -14.32
C LYS A 566 -3.38 -38.57 -13.36
N SER A 567 -3.81 -37.50 -12.75
CA SER A 567 -5.05 -37.43 -11.93
C SER A 567 -5.99 -36.38 -12.54
N ALA A 568 -7.31 -36.58 -12.43
CA ALA A 568 -8.26 -35.58 -12.95
C ALA A 568 -7.83 -34.16 -12.55
N PRO A 569 -7.19 -33.40 -13.44
CA PRO A 569 -6.56 -32.16 -13.03
C PRO A 569 -7.60 -31.07 -12.90
N GLU A 570 -7.52 -30.30 -11.84
CA GLU A 570 -8.26 -29.06 -11.67
C GLU A 570 -7.29 -27.88 -11.71
N LEU A 571 -7.67 -26.82 -12.36
CA LEU A 571 -7.02 -25.52 -12.28
C LEU A 571 -7.73 -24.69 -11.20
N PHE A 572 -6.98 -24.06 -10.30
CA PHE A 572 -7.57 -23.26 -9.24
C PHE A 572 -7.24 -21.78 -9.42
N LEU A 573 -8.25 -20.94 -9.27
CA LEU A 573 -8.12 -19.51 -8.97
C LEU A 573 -7.99 -19.36 -7.47
N GLU A 574 -6.81 -19.01 -6.97
CA GLU A 574 -6.50 -18.95 -5.55
C GLU A 574 -6.13 -17.53 -5.12
N SER A 575 -6.86 -17.01 -4.15
CA SER A 575 -6.59 -15.75 -3.45
C SER A 575 -6.39 -15.99 -1.95
N SER A 576 -6.23 -14.93 -1.18
CA SER A 576 -6.22 -15.02 0.29
C SER A 576 -7.60 -15.36 0.88
N LYS A 577 -8.68 -15.25 0.10
CA LYS A 577 -10.07 -15.40 0.54
C LYS A 577 -10.77 -16.58 -0.12
N HIS A 578 -10.45 -16.87 -1.38
CA HIS A 578 -11.19 -17.83 -2.20
C HIS A 578 -10.24 -18.83 -2.87
N SER A 579 -10.72 -20.04 -3.06
CA SER A 579 -10.09 -21.08 -3.85
C SER A 579 -11.15 -21.74 -4.72
N ILE A 580 -11.14 -21.44 -6.02
CA ILE A 580 -12.19 -21.83 -6.96
C ILE A 580 -11.61 -22.79 -7.98
N GLY A 581 -12.12 -24.01 -8.02
CA GLY A 581 -11.72 -25.05 -8.98
C GLY A 581 -12.37 -24.83 -10.34
N ILE A 582 -11.57 -24.92 -11.40
CA ILE A 582 -12.01 -24.87 -12.79
C ILE A 582 -11.68 -26.21 -13.42
N PRO A 583 -12.65 -26.93 -13.99
CA PRO A 583 -12.42 -28.20 -14.67
C PRO A 583 -11.44 -28.04 -15.83
N VAL A 584 -10.54 -29.01 -15.99
CA VAL A 584 -9.51 -29.01 -17.02
C VAL A 584 -9.63 -30.23 -17.89
N VAL A 585 -9.48 -30.05 -19.20
CA VAL A 585 -9.31 -31.13 -20.16
C VAL A 585 -7.83 -31.24 -20.54
N VAL A 586 -7.25 -32.44 -20.41
CA VAL A 586 -5.85 -32.69 -20.79
C VAL A 586 -5.80 -33.67 -21.96
N ASN A 587 -5.13 -33.28 -23.05
CA ASN A 587 -4.89 -34.08 -24.24
C ASN A 587 -3.41 -33.92 -24.69
N ASP A 588 -2.68 -35.04 -24.81
CA ASP A 588 -1.30 -35.07 -25.34
C ASP A 588 -0.34 -34.03 -24.73
N GLY A 589 -0.40 -33.86 -23.38
CA GLY A 589 0.45 -32.91 -22.66
C GLY A 589 0.03 -31.44 -22.82
N ARG A 590 -1.12 -31.19 -23.44
CA ARG A 590 -1.78 -29.87 -23.47
C ARG A 590 -3.00 -29.88 -22.57
N TRP A 591 -3.25 -28.78 -21.88
CA TRP A 591 -4.42 -28.59 -21.05
C TRP A 591 -5.26 -27.40 -21.54
N GLU A 592 -6.56 -27.51 -21.34
CA GLU A 592 -7.53 -26.44 -21.61
C GLU A 592 -8.49 -26.31 -20.44
N ALA A 593 -8.76 -25.06 -20.03
CA ALA A 593 -9.75 -24.70 -19.02
C ALA A 593 -10.55 -23.51 -19.49
N SER A 594 -11.84 -23.46 -19.13
CA SER A 594 -12.68 -22.31 -19.48
C SER A 594 -13.60 -21.93 -18.33
N PHE A 595 -13.91 -20.62 -18.22
CA PHE A 595 -14.86 -20.08 -17.26
C PHE A 595 -15.56 -18.83 -17.83
N ASP A 596 -16.72 -18.52 -17.29
CA ASP A 596 -17.54 -17.39 -17.68
C ASP A 596 -17.24 -16.15 -16.81
N LEU A 597 -16.88 -15.02 -17.43
CA LEU A 597 -16.73 -13.74 -16.73
C LEU A 597 -18.06 -13.21 -16.15
N GLY A 598 -19.18 -13.67 -16.66
CA GLY A 598 -20.52 -13.34 -16.16
C GLY A 598 -20.93 -14.14 -14.91
N ASP A 599 -20.18 -15.19 -14.54
CA ASP A 599 -20.52 -16.03 -13.40
C ASP A 599 -20.40 -15.26 -12.07
N ALA A 600 -21.54 -15.06 -11.40
CA ALA A 600 -21.63 -14.35 -10.13
C ALA A 600 -20.90 -15.07 -8.97
N ALA A 601 -20.64 -16.39 -9.09
CA ALA A 601 -19.87 -17.14 -8.11
C ALA A 601 -18.36 -16.81 -8.13
N LEU A 602 -17.88 -16.17 -9.20
CA LEU A 602 -16.49 -15.71 -9.30
C LEU A 602 -16.38 -14.27 -8.76
N PRO A 603 -15.69 -14.00 -7.65
CA PRO A 603 -15.52 -12.62 -7.15
C PRO A 603 -14.57 -11.79 -8.04
N SER A 604 -14.82 -10.47 -8.12
CA SER A 604 -13.95 -9.51 -8.81
C SER A 604 -12.74 -9.16 -7.96
N GLU A 605 -11.71 -9.99 -8.02
CA GLU A 605 -10.45 -9.83 -7.28
C GLU A 605 -9.24 -10.41 -8.03
N GLY A 606 -8.08 -10.35 -7.40
CA GLY A 606 -6.84 -10.95 -7.92
C GLY A 606 -6.60 -12.35 -7.40
N PHE A 607 -6.28 -13.27 -8.31
CA PHE A 607 -5.97 -14.68 -8.04
C PHE A 607 -4.60 -15.05 -8.57
N PHE A 608 -4.04 -16.15 -8.05
CA PHE A 608 -2.96 -16.88 -8.68
C PHE A 608 -3.49 -18.19 -9.27
N LEU A 609 -3.02 -18.54 -10.46
CA LEU A 609 -3.32 -19.84 -11.05
C LEU A 609 -2.52 -20.94 -10.33
N LYS A 610 -3.23 -22.00 -9.91
CA LYS A 610 -2.68 -23.15 -9.23
C LYS A 610 -3.16 -24.44 -9.88
N TRP A 611 -2.28 -25.44 -9.93
CA TRP A 611 -2.52 -26.71 -10.60
C TRP A 611 -2.65 -27.87 -9.62
N GLY A 612 -3.68 -28.67 -9.78
CA GLY A 612 -3.92 -29.92 -9.06
C GLY A 612 -4.07 -29.78 -7.54
N GLU A 613 -4.24 -30.88 -6.84
CA GLU A 613 -4.37 -30.90 -5.37
C GLU A 613 -3.16 -30.34 -4.63
N ALA A 614 -1.95 -30.49 -5.20
CA ALA A 614 -0.71 -29.97 -4.63
C ALA A 614 -0.57 -28.44 -4.73
N ARG A 615 -1.51 -27.76 -5.41
CA ARG A 615 -1.52 -26.29 -5.59
C ARG A 615 -0.22 -25.75 -6.19
N GLU A 616 0.34 -26.46 -7.17
CA GLU A 616 1.54 -26.02 -7.86
C GLU A 616 1.30 -24.73 -8.66
N SER A 617 2.30 -23.87 -8.72
CA SER A 617 2.18 -22.60 -9.44
C SER A 617 2.21 -22.85 -10.95
N VAL A 618 1.29 -22.24 -11.68
CA VAL A 618 1.28 -22.17 -13.15
C VAL A 618 2.10 -20.95 -13.58
N SER A 619 3.06 -21.14 -14.48
CA SER A 619 3.82 -20.04 -15.10
C SER A 619 3.16 -19.64 -16.41
N ALA A 620 3.29 -18.38 -16.82
CA ALA A 620 2.86 -17.93 -18.15
C ALA A 620 4.05 -17.82 -19.08
N THR A 621 3.88 -18.24 -20.35
CA THR A 621 4.90 -18.03 -21.38
C THR A 621 5.01 -16.55 -21.74
N ARG A 622 6.09 -16.18 -22.46
CA ARG A 622 6.32 -14.81 -22.92
C ARG A 622 5.21 -14.30 -23.83
N GLU A 623 4.71 -15.19 -24.68
CA GLU A 623 3.65 -14.87 -25.64
C GLU A 623 2.37 -14.41 -24.96
N VAL A 624 2.09 -14.94 -23.76
CA VAL A 624 0.93 -14.54 -22.94
C VAL A 624 1.18 -13.26 -22.18
N VAL A 625 2.41 -13.02 -21.73
CA VAL A 625 2.75 -11.88 -20.82
C VAL A 625 4.01 -11.17 -21.30
N GLU A 626 3.95 -10.51 -22.42
CA GLU A 626 5.05 -9.68 -22.96
C GLU A 626 5.32 -8.43 -22.10
N GLY A 627 5.82 -8.59 -20.86
CA GLY A 627 6.28 -7.48 -20.04
C GLY A 627 5.22 -6.45 -19.60
N ARG A 628 4.00 -6.52 -20.14
CA ARG A 628 2.81 -5.84 -19.65
C ARG A 628 1.69 -6.85 -19.40
N PRO A 629 0.79 -6.61 -18.45
CA PRO A 629 -0.37 -7.47 -18.24
C PRO A 629 -1.22 -7.59 -19.51
N LEU A 630 -1.52 -8.82 -19.94
CA LEU A 630 -2.52 -9.07 -20.98
C LEU A 630 -3.90 -8.71 -20.40
N ARG A 631 -4.65 -7.86 -21.09
CA ARG A 631 -6.01 -7.51 -20.70
C ARG A 631 -6.99 -7.88 -21.80
N LEU A 632 -8.02 -8.63 -21.40
CA LEU A 632 -9.16 -8.99 -22.23
C LEU A 632 -10.42 -8.33 -21.64
N GLU A 633 -11.21 -7.68 -22.46
CA GLU A 633 -12.40 -6.92 -22.06
C GLU A 633 -13.66 -7.69 -22.48
N GLY A 634 -14.34 -8.29 -21.50
CA GLY A 634 -15.67 -8.88 -21.67
C GLY A 634 -16.78 -7.85 -21.44
N SER A 635 -18.02 -8.25 -21.65
CA SER A 635 -19.19 -7.40 -21.44
C SER A 635 -19.53 -7.23 -19.95
N SER A 636 -19.32 -8.27 -19.16
CA SER A 636 -19.61 -8.29 -17.72
C SER A 636 -18.42 -7.86 -16.88
N ARG A 637 -17.23 -8.38 -17.20
CA ARG A 637 -15.97 -8.09 -16.54
C ARG A 637 -14.81 -8.11 -17.51
N SER A 638 -13.67 -7.60 -17.05
CA SER A 638 -12.41 -7.77 -17.74
C SER A 638 -11.53 -8.77 -17.01
N LEU A 639 -10.71 -9.48 -17.78
CA LEU A 639 -9.63 -10.33 -17.31
C LEU A 639 -8.29 -9.64 -17.53
N THR A 640 -7.46 -9.61 -16.49
CA THR A 640 -6.06 -9.19 -16.63
C THR A 640 -5.15 -10.33 -16.20
N VAL A 641 -4.26 -10.78 -17.10
CA VAL A 641 -3.27 -11.83 -16.85
C VAL A 641 -1.89 -11.19 -16.73
N ALA A 642 -1.17 -11.49 -15.66
CA ALA A 642 0.15 -10.92 -15.38
C ALA A 642 1.13 -12.02 -14.91
N GLY A 643 2.36 -11.99 -15.38
CA GLY A 643 3.44 -12.86 -14.87
C GLY A 643 4.03 -12.30 -13.57
N HIS A 644 4.23 -13.17 -12.58
CA HIS A 644 4.88 -12.89 -11.31
C HIS A 644 5.97 -13.95 -11.05
N GLY A 645 7.08 -13.88 -11.78
CA GLY A 645 8.11 -14.90 -11.76
C GLY A 645 7.59 -16.23 -12.34
N ASN A 646 7.64 -17.28 -11.51
CA ASN A 646 7.09 -18.61 -11.87
C ASN A 646 5.60 -18.75 -11.54
N LYS A 647 4.88 -17.66 -11.34
CA LYS A 647 3.43 -17.63 -11.02
C LYS A 647 2.69 -16.76 -12.01
N THR A 648 1.49 -17.18 -12.35
CA THR A 648 0.55 -16.39 -13.17
C THR A 648 -0.51 -15.80 -12.28
N GLY A 649 -0.57 -14.47 -12.23
CA GLY A 649 -1.65 -13.72 -11.61
C GLY A 649 -2.78 -13.48 -12.62
N VAL A 650 -4.00 -13.66 -12.15
CA VAL A 650 -5.23 -13.38 -12.90
C VAL A 650 -6.07 -12.42 -12.07
N THR A 651 -6.49 -11.31 -12.66
CA THR A 651 -7.36 -10.35 -11.97
C THR A 651 -8.66 -10.18 -12.74
N LEU A 652 -9.77 -10.42 -12.08
CA LEU A 652 -11.11 -10.11 -12.56
C LEU A 652 -11.50 -8.71 -12.05
N GLY A 653 -12.02 -7.87 -12.92
CA GLY A 653 -12.37 -6.51 -12.58
C GLY A 653 -13.42 -5.91 -13.52
N PRO A 654 -13.84 -4.65 -13.29
CA PRO A 654 -14.85 -4.00 -14.09
C PRO A 654 -14.46 -3.95 -15.58
N PRO A 655 -15.45 -3.98 -16.50
CA PRO A 655 -15.22 -3.94 -17.94
C PRO A 655 -14.89 -2.51 -18.42
N LEU A 656 -13.84 -1.91 -17.85
CA LEU A 656 -13.38 -0.56 -18.15
C LEU A 656 -12.20 -0.58 -19.11
N THR A 657 -12.17 0.30 -20.08
CA THR A 657 -11.03 0.52 -20.98
C THR A 657 -9.80 1.05 -20.22
N ASN A 658 -8.62 1.00 -20.83
CA ASN A 658 -7.41 1.58 -20.25
C ASN A 658 -7.56 3.09 -19.97
N ARG A 659 -8.28 3.82 -20.84
CA ARG A 659 -8.60 5.24 -20.63
C ARG A 659 -9.43 5.43 -19.37
N GLU A 660 -10.52 4.69 -19.20
CA GLU A 660 -11.45 4.79 -18.06
C GLU A 660 -10.80 4.38 -16.73
N ARG A 661 -9.87 3.42 -16.74
CA ARG A 661 -9.12 2.99 -15.54
C ARG A 661 -8.02 3.94 -15.13
N SER A 662 -7.44 4.68 -16.06
CA SER A 662 -6.31 5.58 -15.75
C SER A 662 -6.75 6.75 -14.88
N ARG A 663 -5.87 7.23 -13.99
CA ARG A 663 -6.14 8.45 -13.20
C ARG A 663 -6.44 9.63 -14.10
N TYR A 664 -5.65 9.82 -15.16
CA TYR A 664 -5.85 10.88 -16.13
C TYR A 664 -7.20 10.77 -16.83
N GLY A 665 -7.57 9.58 -17.35
CA GLY A 665 -8.84 9.37 -18.04
C GLY A 665 -10.04 9.67 -17.13
N ARG A 666 -10.05 9.16 -15.90
CA ARG A 666 -11.10 9.46 -14.91
C ARG A 666 -11.17 10.95 -14.59
N HIS A 667 -10.04 11.61 -14.38
CA HIS A 667 -10.01 13.07 -14.17
C HIS A 667 -10.61 13.81 -15.35
N ARG A 668 -10.25 13.43 -16.59
CA ARG A 668 -10.82 14.05 -17.82
C ARG A 668 -12.31 13.82 -17.95
N LEU A 669 -12.81 12.62 -17.69
CA LEU A 669 -14.24 12.30 -17.74
C LEU A 669 -15.03 13.07 -16.67
N SER A 670 -14.48 13.18 -15.45
CA SER A 670 -15.13 13.91 -14.36
C SER A 670 -15.18 15.43 -14.58
N THR A 671 -14.17 16.02 -15.23
CA THR A 671 -14.03 17.46 -15.45
C THR A 671 -14.51 17.92 -16.84
N ALA A 672 -14.94 17.01 -17.72
CA ALA A 672 -15.52 17.37 -19.01
C ALA A 672 -16.76 18.29 -18.82
N PRO A 673 -17.14 19.11 -19.79
CA PRO A 673 -18.40 19.87 -19.71
C PRO A 673 -19.59 18.90 -19.43
N PRO A 674 -20.52 19.25 -18.51
CA PRO A 674 -21.66 18.39 -18.22
C PRO A 674 -22.52 18.21 -19.47
N PRO A 675 -23.04 16.99 -19.74
CA PRO A 675 -24.01 16.80 -20.82
C PRO A 675 -25.33 17.53 -20.52
N PRO A 676 -26.20 17.75 -21.51
CA PRO A 676 -27.52 18.35 -21.29
C PRO A 676 -28.32 17.58 -20.23
N PRO A 677 -29.07 18.29 -19.35
CA PRO A 677 -29.91 17.65 -18.35
C PRO A 677 -30.94 16.70 -18.95
N ARG A 678 -31.14 15.56 -18.29
CA ARG A 678 -32.01 14.48 -18.72
C ARG A 678 -32.97 14.07 -17.62
N ASN A 679 -34.22 13.79 -17.95
CA ASN A 679 -35.21 13.22 -17.02
C ASN A 679 -34.81 11.76 -16.72
N ALA A 680 -33.85 11.60 -15.85
CA ALA A 680 -33.30 10.31 -15.47
C ALA A 680 -33.01 10.28 -13.98
N ILE A 681 -33.09 9.07 -13.40
CA ILE A 681 -32.77 8.74 -12.02
C ILE A 681 -31.57 7.80 -12.06
N VAL A 682 -30.54 8.10 -11.28
CA VAL A 682 -29.44 7.16 -11.03
C VAL A 682 -29.51 6.69 -9.61
N PHE A 683 -29.66 5.39 -9.43
CA PHE A 683 -29.58 4.70 -8.13
C PHE A 683 -28.16 4.19 -7.91
N ASP A 684 -27.64 4.38 -6.70
CA ASP A 684 -26.34 3.86 -6.28
C ASP A 684 -26.43 3.30 -4.87
N THR A 685 -25.97 2.06 -4.68
CA THR A 685 -25.94 1.41 -3.38
C THR A 685 -24.50 1.00 -3.07
N PHE A 686 -23.93 1.53 -1.97
CA PHE A 686 -22.56 1.26 -1.53
C PHE A 686 -21.50 1.45 -2.61
N THR A 687 -21.63 2.54 -3.38
CA THR A 687 -20.72 2.87 -4.48
C THR A 687 -20.70 1.80 -5.58
N GLY A 688 -21.89 1.34 -5.97
CA GLY A 688 -22.10 0.35 -7.04
C GLY A 688 -21.86 -1.11 -6.65
N LYS A 689 -21.68 -1.42 -5.36
CA LYS A 689 -21.38 -2.80 -4.91
C LYS A 689 -22.59 -3.72 -4.84
N SER A 690 -23.80 -3.16 -4.80
CA SER A 690 -25.04 -3.94 -4.76
C SER A 690 -26.21 -3.15 -5.33
N ALA A 691 -27.35 -3.82 -5.57
CA ALA A 691 -28.64 -3.17 -5.83
C ALA A 691 -29.60 -3.56 -4.71
N GLY A 692 -29.55 -2.81 -3.62
CA GLY A 692 -30.31 -3.13 -2.39
C GLY A 692 -30.59 -1.89 -1.53
N ASP A 693 -30.90 -2.15 -0.26
CA ASP A 693 -31.07 -1.14 0.78
C ASP A 693 -32.13 -0.06 0.42
N ASN A 694 -32.05 1.11 1.03
CA ASN A 694 -32.98 2.22 0.81
C ASN A 694 -33.10 2.65 -0.67
N PRO A 695 -32.03 2.74 -1.49
CA PRO A 695 -32.19 3.07 -2.90
C PRO A 695 -33.09 2.08 -3.66
N LEU A 696 -33.02 0.78 -3.35
CA LEU A 696 -33.90 -0.21 -3.98
C LEU A 696 -35.34 -0.04 -3.53
N ALA A 697 -35.57 0.25 -2.26
CA ALA A 697 -36.92 0.49 -1.75
C ALA A 697 -37.53 1.77 -2.36
N VAL A 698 -36.75 2.83 -2.53
CA VAL A 698 -37.20 4.07 -3.22
C VAL A 698 -37.52 3.76 -4.68
N PHE A 699 -36.70 2.97 -5.38
CA PHE A 699 -36.99 2.53 -6.74
C PHE A 699 -38.32 1.76 -6.82
N GLU A 700 -38.52 0.74 -5.96
CA GLU A 700 -39.74 -0.07 -5.93
C GLU A 700 -40.97 0.80 -5.64
N GLN A 701 -40.86 1.73 -4.70
CA GLN A 701 -41.94 2.65 -4.33
C GLN A 701 -42.30 3.64 -5.45
N ILE A 702 -41.29 4.17 -6.17
CA ILE A 702 -41.54 5.03 -7.36
C ILE A 702 -42.26 4.23 -8.45
N ARG A 703 -41.72 3.05 -8.80
CA ARG A 703 -42.31 2.18 -9.84
C ARG A 703 -43.75 1.79 -9.53
N ASP A 704 -44.06 1.50 -8.27
CA ASP A 704 -45.37 1.02 -7.83
C ASP A 704 -46.33 2.19 -7.51
N GLY A 705 -45.92 3.44 -7.63
CA GLY A 705 -46.74 4.63 -7.29
C GLY A 705 -47.07 4.74 -5.80
N ARG A 706 -46.21 4.20 -4.92
CA ARG A 706 -46.42 4.12 -3.47
C ARG A 706 -45.36 4.84 -2.66
N LEU A 707 -44.65 5.79 -3.28
CA LEU A 707 -43.60 6.56 -2.58
C LEU A 707 -44.21 7.34 -1.41
N ASP A 708 -43.48 7.36 -0.29
CA ASP A 708 -43.90 8.13 0.88
C ASP A 708 -44.23 9.58 0.48
N SER A 709 -45.35 10.10 0.98
CA SER A 709 -45.91 11.37 0.58
C SER A 709 -45.00 12.58 0.89
N GLU A 710 -44.17 12.50 1.90
CA GLU A 710 -43.22 13.54 2.25
C GLU A 710 -41.97 13.50 1.37
N ILE A 711 -41.46 12.29 1.08
CA ILE A 711 -40.38 12.09 0.11
C ILE A 711 -40.86 12.56 -1.27
N GLN A 712 -42.07 12.14 -1.72
CA GLN A 712 -42.63 12.54 -3.00
C GLN A 712 -42.75 14.04 -3.17
N ARG A 713 -43.21 14.77 -2.14
CA ARG A 713 -43.28 16.24 -2.14
C ARG A 713 -41.92 16.92 -2.18
N ALA A 714 -40.88 16.25 -1.72
CA ALA A 714 -39.51 16.79 -1.69
C ALA A 714 -38.74 16.55 -3.00
N LEU A 715 -39.11 15.52 -3.76
CA LEU A 715 -38.47 15.19 -5.03
C LEU A 715 -38.95 16.06 -6.19
N PRO A 716 -38.20 16.13 -7.31
CA PRO A 716 -38.67 16.71 -8.55
C PRO A 716 -39.98 16.03 -9.02
N SER A 717 -40.88 16.78 -9.63
CA SER A 717 -42.18 16.28 -10.14
C SER A 717 -42.00 15.37 -11.37
N GLY A 718 -42.84 14.31 -11.49
CA GLY A 718 -42.89 13.42 -12.64
C GLY A 718 -41.78 12.37 -12.67
N VAL A 719 -41.16 12.06 -11.52
CA VAL A 719 -40.07 11.07 -11.40
C VAL A 719 -40.49 9.68 -11.81
N GLU A 720 -41.80 9.36 -11.75
CA GLU A 720 -42.38 8.07 -12.14
C GLU A 720 -42.21 7.76 -13.65
N ASP A 721 -42.10 8.80 -14.48
CA ASP A 721 -41.96 8.69 -15.93
C ASP A 721 -40.48 8.79 -16.40
N TRP A 722 -39.53 8.88 -15.48
CA TRP A 722 -38.14 9.10 -15.84
C TRP A 722 -37.41 7.80 -16.16
N GLU A 723 -36.37 7.88 -16.99
CA GLU A 723 -35.46 6.76 -17.24
C GLU A 723 -34.71 6.40 -15.95
N MET A 724 -34.50 5.11 -15.71
CA MET A 724 -33.87 4.62 -14.49
C MET A 724 -32.60 3.86 -14.80
N PHE A 725 -31.54 4.16 -14.05
CA PHE A 725 -30.21 3.60 -14.18
C PHE A 725 -29.70 3.14 -12.82
N TRP A 726 -28.89 2.09 -12.82
CA TRP A 726 -28.24 1.59 -11.61
C TRP A 726 -26.74 1.55 -11.77
N SER A 727 -26.01 2.22 -10.87
CA SER A 727 -24.56 2.14 -10.76
C SER A 727 -24.13 0.77 -10.25
N VAL A 728 -23.24 0.08 -10.98
CA VAL A 728 -22.68 -1.21 -10.59
C VAL A 728 -21.17 -1.21 -10.78
N THR A 729 -20.44 -2.00 -9.99
CA THR A 729 -18.99 -2.15 -10.14
C THR A 729 -18.64 -3.06 -11.31
N ASP A 730 -19.47 -4.11 -11.59
CA ASP A 730 -19.30 -5.00 -12.73
C ASP A 730 -20.64 -5.64 -13.16
N GLY A 731 -20.63 -6.49 -14.16
CA GLY A 731 -21.83 -7.10 -14.74
C GLY A 731 -22.45 -8.23 -13.95
N THR A 732 -21.86 -8.64 -12.81
CA THR A 732 -22.37 -9.75 -11.98
C THR A 732 -23.42 -9.30 -10.99
N GLN A 733 -23.48 -8.00 -10.65
CA GLN A 733 -24.53 -7.50 -9.78
C GLN A 733 -25.90 -7.58 -10.46
N THR A 734 -26.84 -8.20 -9.77
CA THR A 734 -28.24 -8.26 -10.21
C THR A 734 -28.89 -6.89 -9.95
N VAL A 735 -29.48 -6.28 -10.97
CA VAL A 735 -30.25 -5.05 -10.87
C VAL A 735 -31.74 -5.33 -11.14
N PRO A 736 -32.66 -4.48 -10.68
CA PRO A 736 -34.10 -4.65 -10.94
C PRO A 736 -34.42 -4.66 -12.45
N ASP A 737 -35.47 -5.39 -12.83
CA ASP A 737 -35.97 -5.45 -14.19
C ASP A 737 -36.36 -4.06 -14.71
N GLY A 738 -36.01 -3.79 -15.97
CA GLY A 738 -36.31 -2.52 -16.63
C GLY A 738 -35.32 -1.39 -16.32
N VAL A 739 -34.25 -1.66 -15.56
CA VAL A 739 -33.21 -0.69 -15.23
C VAL A 739 -31.93 -0.99 -16.00
N GLU A 740 -31.34 0.05 -16.63
CA GLU A 740 -30.07 -0.07 -17.32
C GLU A 740 -28.90 -0.06 -16.30
N ARG A 741 -27.98 -1.04 -16.40
CA ARG A 741 -26.72 -1.04 -15.66
C ARG A 741 -25.74 -0.03 -16.25
N ILE A 742 -25.09 0.73 -15.38
CA ILE A 742 -23.98 1.61 -15.75
C ILE A 742 -22.76 1.32 -14.86
N TYR A 743 -21.61 1.03 -15.50
CA TYR A 743 -20.40 0.61 -14.76
C TYR A 743 -19.68 1.82 -14.17
N VAL A 744 -19.52 1.85 -12.86
CA VAL A 744 -18.87 2.95 -12.13
C VAL A 744 -17.50 3.28 -12.72
N GLY A 745 -17.34 4.52 -13.18
CA GLY A 745 -16.10 5.01 -13.79
C GLY A 745 -15.98 4.82 -15.29
N SER A 746 -16.96 4.18 -15.95
CA SER A 746 -17.03 4.13 -17.41
C SER A 746 -17.44 5.48 -18.01
N GLU A 747 -17.11 5.75 -19.27
CA GLU A 747 -17.57 6.94 -20.00
C GLU A 747 -19.10 7.03 -19.98
N ARG A 748 -19.81 5.89 -20.20
CA ARG A 748 -21.26 5.81 -20.09
C ARG A 748 -21.79 6.21 -18.72
N TRP A 749 -21.11 5.77 -17.63
CA TRP A 749 -21.49 6.16 -16.27
C TRP A 749 -21.37 7.67 -16.06
N PHE A 750 -20.26 8.29 -16.53
CA PHE A 750 -20.09 9.73 -16.44
C PHE A 750 -21.14 10.48 -17.25
N ASP A 751 -21.48 10.02 -18.45
CA ASP A 751 -22.49 10.66 -19.28
C ASP A 751 -23.87 10.63 -18.63
N VAL A 752 -24.26 9.45 -18.09
CA VAL A 752 -25.57 9.28 -17.47
C VAL A 752 -25.64 10.01 -16.13
N ILE A 753 -24.69 9.74 -15.22
CA ILE A 753 -24.77 10.29 -13.86
C ILE A 753 -24.70 11.82 -13.85
N ARG A 754 -23.95 12.43 -14.77
CA ARG A 754 -23.83 13.90 -14.85
C ARG A 754 -24.99 14.55 -15.60
N ALA A 755 -25.75 13.82 -16.41
CA ALA A 755 -26.96 14.29 -17.09
C ALA A 755 -28.22 14.12 -16.23
N ALA A 756 -28.28 13.10 -15.39
CA ALA A 756 -29.46 12.75 -14.60
C ALA A 756 -29.89 13.90 -13.69
N LYS A 757 -31.19 14.15 -13.59
CA LYS A 757 -31.74 15.15 -12.69
C LYS A 757 -31.91 14.71 -11.26
N LEU A 758 -31.94 13.39 -11.00
CA LEU A 758 -32.09 12.81 -9.66
C LEU A 758 -31.03 11.74 -9.41
N LEU A 759 -30.32 11.88 -8.29
CA LEU A 759 -29.42 10.87 -7.75
C LEU A 759 -30.03 10.35 -6.44
N VAL A 760 -30.11 9.03 -6.29
CA VAL A 760 -30.58 8.35 -5.07
C VAL A 760 -29.48 7.44 -4.57
N THR A 761 -28.86 7.78 -3.44
CA THR A 761 -27.70 7.05 -2.90
C THR A 761 -27.85 6.77 -1.41
N ASN A 762 -27.24 5.69 -0.92
CA ASN A 762 -27.17 5.39 0.51
C ASN A 762 -25.77 5.57 1.11
N ASN A 763 -24.78 5.87 0.29
CA ASN A 763 -23.40 6.09 0.69
C ASN A 763 -22.80 7.19 -0.18
N HIS A 764 -21.48 7.41 -0.10
CA HIS A 764 -20.77 8.33 -0.98
C HIS A 764 -20.72 7.78 -2.42
N LEU A 765 -20.61 8.67 -3.38
CA LEU A 765 -20.19 8.36 -4.74
C LEU A 765 -18.65 8.35 -4.83
N PRO A 766 -18.06 7.84 -5.93
CA PRO A 766 -16.62 7.89 -6.13
C PRO A 766 -16.03 9.29 -5.96
N ALA A 767 -14.79 9.38 -5.47
CA ALA A 767 -14.13 10.63 -5.15
C ALA A 767 -14.01 11.60 -6.35
N PHE A 768 -13.98 11.07 -7.56
CA PHE A 768 -13.93 11.85 -8.81
C PHE A 768 -15.29 12.40 -9.26
N PHE A 769 -16.38 12.20 -8.51
CA PHE A 769 -17.71 12.73 -8.83
C PHE A 769 -17.98 14.05 -8.09
N ASP A 770 -18.47 15.05 -8.82
CA ASP A 770 -19.06 16.28 -8.29
C ASP A 770 -20.42 16.53 -8.95
N LYS A 771 -21.39 16.95 -8.15
CA LYS A 771 -22.78 17.21 -8.58
C LYS A 771 -22.87 18.40 -9.54
N SER A 772 -23.64 18.26 -10.59
CA SER A 772 -23.99 19.37 -11.49
C SER A 772 -25.13 20.23 -10.90
N PRO A 773 -25.21 21.54 -11.20
CA PRO A 773 -26.23 22.44 -10.64
C PRO A 773 -27.70 22.05 -10.89
N HIS A 774 -27.99 21.31 -11.95
CA HIS A 774 -29.34 20.89 -12.33
C HIS A 774 -29.82 19.62 -11.62
N GLN A 775 -28.94 19.00 -10.84
CA GLN A 775 -29.20 17.70 -10.18
C GLN A 775 -29.82 17.91 -8.80
N PHE A 776 -30.71 17.02 -8.43
CA PHE A 776 -31.17 16.83 -7.07
C PHE A 776 -30.52 15.55 -6.50
N TRP A 777 -29.87 15.61 -5.35
CA TRP A 777 -29.20 14.49 -4.71
C TRP A 777 -29.92 14.10 -3.41
N LEU A 778 -30.66 12.98 -3.46
CA LEU A 778 -31.25 12.34 -2.31
C LEU A 778 -30.25 11.38 -1.66
N GLN A 779 -29.80 11.69 -0.46
CA GLN A 779 -29.03 10.81 0.39
C GLN A 779 -29.97 10.07 1.33
N THR A 780 -30.14 8.77 1.12
CA THR A 780 -31.05 7.95 1.93
C THR A 780 -30.41 7.42 3.19
N TRP A 781 -29.08 7.45 3.27
CA TRP A 781 -28.28 6.77 4.26
C TRP A 781 -28.56 5.25 4.29
N HIS A 782 -28.05 4.51 5.28
CA HIS A 782 -28.13 3.04 5.36
C HIS A 782 -28.36 2.53 6.78
N GLY A 783 -29.09 3.27 7.58
CA GLY A 783 -29.53 2.91 8.94
C GLY A 783 -29.23 3.98 9.99
N THR A 784 -29.89 3.86 11.12
CA THR A 784 -29.77 4.79 12.24
C THR A 784 -28.49 4.53 13.03
N PRO A 785 -27.54 5.46 13.09
CA PRO A 785 -26.25 5.19 13.69
C PRO A 785 -26.27 5.21 15.21
N LEU A 786 -25.78 4.14 15.83
CA LEU A 786 -25.45 4.05 17.26
C LEU A 786 -24.14 4.74 17.56
N LYS A 787 -23.15 4.42 16.76
CA LYS A 787 -21.74 4.81 16.91
C LYS A 787 -21.46 6.15 16.26
N LYS A 788 -20.51 6.89 16.82
CA LYS A 788 -20.00 8.11 16.24
C LYS A 788 -19.35 7.85 14.88
N LEU A 789 -19.59 8.74 13.94
CA LEU A 789 -19.12 8.64 12.57
C LEU A 789 -18.30 9.87 12.18
N LEU A 790 -17.37 9.70 11.26
CA LEU A 790 -16.63 10.74 10.56
C LEU A 790 -16.00 11.79 11.50
N PHE A 791 -16.55 13.01 11.52
CA PHE A 791 -15.99 14.13 12.28
C PHE A 791 -16.30 14.09 13.78
N ASP A 792 -17.29 13.32 14.21
CA ASP A 792 -17.63 13.12 15.64
C ASP A 792 -16.92 11.90 16.24
N ALA A 793 -16.36 11.01 15.40
CA ALA A 793 -15.50 9.91 15.81
C ALA A 793 -14.08 10.39 16.12
N PRO A 794 -13.29 9.65 16.93
CA PRO A 794 -11.88 9.95 17.11
C PRO A 794 -11.14 10.05 15.75
N ARG A 795 -10.25 11.02 15.62
CA ARG A 795 -9.58 11.34 14.34
C ARG A 795 -8.79 10.17 13.78
N GLU A 796 -8.31 9.30 14.65
CA GLU A 796 -7.50 8.13 14.33
C GLU A 796 -8.30 7.00 13.65
N THR A 797 -9.61 6.98 13.84
CA THR A 797 -10.48 5.88 13.36
C THR A 797 -10.98 6.05 11.93
N THR A 798 -10.79 7.23 11.34
CA THR A 798 -11.29 7.52 9.98
C THR A 798 -10.20 8.22 9.17
N SER A 799 -9.90 7.70 7.97
CA SER A 799 -8.87 8.29 7.10
C SER A 799 -9.23 9.74 6.71
N LEU A 800 -8.21 10.59 6.56
CA LEU A 800 -8.37 11.96 6.10
C LEU A 800 -9.10 12.01 4.74
N GLN A 801 -8.71 11.13 3.81
CA GLN A 801 -9.31 11.04 2.49
C GLN A 801 -10.82 10.82 2.56
N TYR A 802 -11.26 9.89 3.41
CA TYR A 802 -12.68 9.59 3.56
C TYR A 802 -13.44 10.73 4.25
N ARG A 803 -12.87 11.36 5.28
CA ARG A 803 -13.47 12.56 5.91
C ARG A 803 -13.66 13.69 4.92
N ARG A 804 -12.62 14.04 4.12
CA ARG A 804 -12.69 15.10 3.12
C ARG A 804 -13.66 14.77 1.98
N LEU A 805 -13.70 13.51 1.54
CA LEU A 805 -14.68 13.04 0.57
C LEU A 805 -16.11 13.26 1.08
N MET A 806 -16.37 12.83 2.31
CA MET A 806 -17.70 12.96 2.92
C MET A 806 -18.09 14.42 3.14
N GLU A 807 -17.19 15.26 3.63
CA GLU A 807 -17.43 16.71 3.80
C GLU A 807 -17.78 17.39 2.47
N ARG A 808 -17.00 17.10 1.42
CA ARG A 808 -17.25 17.64 0.08
C ARG A 808 -18.59 17.17 -0.48
N GLN A 809 -18.89 15.89 -0.39
CA GLN A 809 -20.11 15.32 -0.96
C GLN A 809 -21.34 15.67 -0.13
N SER A 810 -21.24 15.68 1.20
CA SER A 810 -22.36 16.09 2.05
C SER A 810 -22.80 17.54 1.78
N SER A 811 -21.87 18.43 1.47
CA SER A 811 -22.20 19.80 1.07
C SER A 811 -22.98 19.90 -0.26
N GLN A 812 -23.03 18.81 -1.03
CA GLN A 812 -23.71 18.72 -2.33
C GLN A 812 -25.07 17.99 -2.24
N TRP A 813 -25.41 17.34 -1.13
CA TRP A 813 -26.73 16.72 -0.95
C TRP A 813 -27.82 17.77 -0.84
N ASP A 814 -28.97 17.54 -1.49
CA ASP A 814 -30.14 18.42 -1.39
C ASP A 814 -31.09 17.96 -0.28
N LEU A 815 -31.14 16.66 -0.02
CA LEU A 815 -31.99 16.05 0.99
C LEU A 815 -31.29 14.84 1.62
N LEU A 816 -31.29 14.80 2.96
CA LEU A 816 -30.87 13.67 3.77
C LEU A 816 -32.08 13.04 4.43
N LEU A 817 -32.25 11.71 4.36
CA LEU A 817 -33.26 10.99 5.14
C LEU A 817 -32.67 10.53 6.48
N ALA A 818 -33.50 10.63 7.52
CA ALA A 818 -33.16 10.13 8.86
C ALA A 818 -34.42 9.53 9.51
N GLN A 819 -34.26 8.49 10.31
CA GLN A 819 -35.38 7.76 10.90
C GLN A 819 -36.02 8.50 12.07
N ASP A 820 -35.26 9.30 12.80
CA ASP A 820 -35.70 10.15 13.90
C ASP A 820 -34.88 11.43 14.01
N GLU A 821 -35.33 12.38 14.85
CA GLU A 821 -34.69 13.68 15.04
C GLU A 821 -33.24 13.55 15.53
N GLN A 822 -32.96 12.63 16.44
CA GLN A 822 -31.62 12.43 16.97
C GLN A 822 -30.67 11.85 15.88
N ALA A 823 -31.17 10.97 15.02
CA ALA A 823 -30.42 10.46 13.88
C ALA A 823 -30.13 11.60 12.88
N ALA A 824 -31.10 12.50 12.67
CA ALA A 824 -30.93 13.68 11.83
C ALA A 824 -29.82 14.59 12.34
N GLU A 825 -29.80 14.89 13.64
CA GLU A 825 -28.74 15.66 14.29
C GLU A 825 -27.38 14.99 14.21
N ASN A 826 -27.31 13.69 14.55
CA ASN A 826 -26.07 12.92 14.56
C ASN A 826 -25.45 12.79 13.16
N LEU A 827 -26.26 12.48 12.15
CA LEU A 827 -25.80 12.37 10.76
C LEU A 827 -25.33 13.71 10.23
N SER A 828 -26.08 14.79 10.53
CA SER A 828 -25.70 16.14 10.12
C SER A 828 -24.40 16.59 10.77
N SER A 829 -24.21 16.36 12.08
CA SER A 829 -22.97 16.67 12.80
C SER A 829 -21.80 15.85 12.25
N GLY A 830 -21.94 14.53 12.23
CA GLY A 830 -20.87 13.62 11.82
C GLY A 830 -20.42 13.83 10.38
N SER A 831 -21.33 14.13 9.44
CA SER A 831 -20.99 14.39 8.04
C SER A 831 -20.72 15.86 7.72
N ARG A 832 -20.92 16.79 8.67
CA ARG A 832 -20.92 18.25 8.48
C ARG A 832 -21.99 18.73 7.49
N TYR A 833 -23.06 17.97 7.31
CA TYR A 833 -24.18 18.34 6.46
C TYR A 833 -24.96 19.53 7.08
N ARG A 834 -25.33 20.50 6.26
CA ARG A 834 -26.03 21.72 6.65
C ARG A 834 -27.32 21.98 5.84
N GLY A 835 -27.69 21.01 5.00
CA GLY A 835 -28.85 21.11 4.15
C GLY A 835 -30.13 20.63 4.85
N ARG A 836 -31.16 20.32 4.06
CA ARG A 836 -32.48 19.86 4.52
C ARG A 836 -32.43 18.37 4.91
N THR A 837 -32.83 18.05 6.12
CA THR A 837 -33.08 16.68 6.55
C THR A 837 -34.58 16.43 6.62
N LEU A 838 -35.01 15.26 6.17
CA LEU A 838 -36.39 14.77 6.29
C LEU A 838 -36.42 13.59 7.25
N VAL A 839 -37.20 13.73 8.31
CA VAL A 839 -37.38 12.68 9.30
C VAL A 839 -38.56 11.79 8.88
N VAL A 840 -38.24 10.61 8.39
CA VAL A 840 -39.18 9.60 7.87
C VAL A 840 -38.66 8.21 8.18
N GLU A 841 -39.56 7.23 8.22
CA GLU A 841 -39.14 5.83 8.34
C GLU A 841 -38.22 5.43 7.18
N GLN A 842 -37.27 4.56 7.45
CA GLN A 842 -36.34 4.08 6.39
C GLN A 842 -37.16 3.39 5.28
N PRO A 843 -37.02 3.78 4.01
CA PRO A 843 -37.82 3.24 2.90
C PRO A 843 -37.79 1.71 2.82
N ARG A 844 -36.66 1.07 3.15
CA ARG A 844 -36.48 -0.39 3.15
C ARG A 844 -37.35 -1.10 4.19
N ASN A 845 -37.70 -0.43 5.27
CA ASN A 845 -38.48 -1.03 6.37
C ASN A 845 -39.95 -1.34 6.00
N ALA A 846 -40.46 -0.73 4.91
CA ALA A 846 -41.76 -1.12 4.36
C ALA A 846 -41.85 -2.62 4.02
N ARG A 847 -40.69 -3.24 3.69
CA ARG A 847 -40.63 -4.67 3.36
C ARG A 847 -40.84 -5.56 4.56
N LEU A 848 -40.54 -5.13 5.77
CA LEU A 848 -40.73 -5.87 7.01
C LEU A 848 -42.21 -6.28 7.23
N PHE A 849 -43.14 -5.52 6.66
CA PHE A 849 -44.59 -5.70 6.80
C PHE A 849 -45.23 -6.33 5.56
N LYS A 850 -44.44 -6.88 4.62
CA LYS A 850 -44.98 -7.55 3.43
C LYS A 850 -45.63 -8.89 3.81
N GLU A 851 -46.94 -9.06 3.49
CA GLU A 851 -47.68 -10.32 3.74
C GLU A 851 -46.99 -11.51 3.04
N GLY A 852 -46.93 -12.65 3.76
CA GLY A 852 -46.36 -13.91 3.24
C GLY A 852 -44.84 -13.94 3.11
N LEU A 853 -44.13 -12.85 3.43
CA LEU A 853 -42.69 -12.78 3.26
C LEU A 853 -41.97 -13.74 4.21
N ARG A 854 -42.41 -13.82 5.47
CA ARG A 854 -41.80 -14.71 6.47
C ARG A 854 -41.82 -16.17 6.01
N GLU A 855 -42.97 -16.66 5.57
CA GLU A 855 -43.14 -18.03 5.10
C GLU A 855 -42.29 -18.31 3.86
N SER A 856 -42.26 -17.37 2.93
CA SER A 856 -41.48 -17.46 1.71
C SER A 856 -39.99 -17.58 2.01
N VAL A 857 -39.44 -16.69 2.84
CA VAL A 857 -38.00 -16.67 3.16
C VAL A 857 -37.61 -17.89 4.00
N ARG A 858 -38.46 -18.29 4.96
CA ARG A 858 -38.21 -19.53 5.72
C ARG A 858 -38.15 -20.77 4.82
N SER A 859 -39.06 -20.87 3.87
CA SER A 859 -39.08 -21.95 2.87
C SER A 859 -37.80 -21.93 2.01
N GLU A 860 -37.38 -20.78 1.55
CA GLU A 860 -36.15 -20.61 0.76
C GLU A 860 -34.89 -21.04 1.54
N LEU A 861 -34.83 -20.73 2.82
CA LEU A 861 -33.71 -21.09 3.69
C LEU A 861 -33.83 -22.53 4.29
N GLY A 862 -34.85 -23.29 3.89
CA GLY A 862 -35.05 -24.66 4.40
C GLY A 862 -35.48 -24.73 5.89
N LEU A 863 -36.06 -23.65 6.40
CA LEU A 863 -36.52 -23.55 7.79
C LEU A 863 -37.98 -24.02 7.92
N ALA A 864 -38.27 -24.84 8.92
CA ALA A 864 -39.64 -25.25 9.21
C ALA A 864 -40.42 -24.08 9.85
N PRO A 865 -41.75 -24.05 9.67
CA PRO A 865 -42.58 -23.02 10.32
C PRO A 865 -42.48 -23.01 11.86
N THR A 866 -42.13 -24.15 12.45
CA THR A 866 -42.01 -24.37 13.90
C THR A 866 -40.58 -24.17 14.45
N ASP A 867 -39.57 -23.93 13.58
CA ASP A 867 -38.20 -23.68 14.03
C ASP A 867 -38.10 -22.37 14.80
N ASN A 868 -37.43 -22.39 15.92
CA ASN A 868 -36.93 -21.18 16.55
C ASN A 868 -35.70 -20.68 15.78
N VAL A 869 -35.71 -19.46 15.29
CA VAL A 869 -34.69 -18.89 14.42
C VAL A 869 -34.08 -17.66 15.05
N VAL A 870 -32.77 -17.68 15.25
CA VAL A 870 -32.00 -16.55 15.77
C VAL A 870 -31.14 -15.96 14.65
N LEU A 871 -31.30 -14.66 14.39
CA LEU A 871 -30.39 -13.92 13.49
C LEU A 871 -29.22 -13.37 14.30
N TYR A 872 -28.01 -13.80 13.97
CA TYR A 872 -26.77 -13.27 14.52
C TYR A 872 -26.06 -12.41 13.48
N ALA A 873 -25.98 -11.09 13.73
CA ALA A 873 -25.46 -10.11 12.79
C ALA A 873 -24.45 -9.15 13.47
N PRO A 874 -23.21 -9.60 13.77
CA PRO A 874 -22.19 -8.79 14.44
C PRO A 874 -21.58 -7.73 13.50
N THR A 875 -21.05 -6.64 14.09
CA THR A 875 -20.24 -5.66 13.38
C THR A 875 -18.75 -6.07 13.41
N TRP A 876 -18.00 -5.64 12.40
CA TRP A 876 -16.58 -5.89 12.30
C TRP A 876 -15.75 -4.96 13.21
N ARG A 877 -14.52 -5.35 13.53
CA ARG A 877 -13.52 -4.56 14.26
C ARG A 877 -12.35 -4.22 13.34
N GLN A 878 -11.82 -3.02 13.50
CA GLN A 878 -10.68 -2.57 12.68
C GLN A 878 -9.39 -3.35 13.01
N GLU A 879 -9.20 -3.71 14.27
CA GLU A 879 -8.08 -4.54 14.71
C GLU A 879 -8.14 -5.95 14.11
N ASP A 880 -9.31 -6.58 14.05
CA ASP A 880 -9.49 -7.92 13.47
C ASP A 880 -9.08 -7.95 11.99
N VAL A 881 -9.41 -6.91 11.24
CA VAL A 881 -9.04 -6.79 9.82
C VAL A 881 -7.54 -6.55 9.64
N GLN A 882 -6.92 -5.72 10.49
CA GLN A 882 -5.50 -5.40 10.39
C GLN A 882 -4.59 -6.56 10.80
N LEU A 883 -5.01 -7.35 11.78
CA LEU A 883 -4.20 -8.46 12.32
C LEU A 883 -4.42 -9.78 11.58
N GLY A 884 -5.42 -9.87 10.70
CA GLY A 884 -5.82 -11.12 10.07
C GLY A 884 -6.28 -12.18 11.09
N GLN A 885 -6.57 -11.75 12.33
CA GLN A 885 -7.04 -12.58 13.44
C GLN A 885 -8.49 -12.21 13.69
N GLY A 886 -9.43 -12.91 13.04
CA GLY A 886 -10.84 -12.72 13.32
C GLY A 886 -11.32 -13.59 14.46
N GLY A 887 -12.25 -13.08 15.23
CA GLY A 887 -13.15 -13.91 16.01
C GLY A 887 -13.04 -13.90 17.52
N GLN A 888 -12.12 -13.18 18.15
CA GLN A 888 -12.07 -13.15 19.64
C GLN A 888 -13.31 -12.52 20.30
N HIS A 889 -14.07 -11.74 19.54
CA HIS A 889 -15.29 -11.06 19.98
C HIS A 889 -16.58 -11.67 19.42
N LEU A 890 -16.47 -12.71 18.60
CA LEU A 890 -17.62 -13.38 18.02
C LEU A 890 -18.20 -14.40 19.00
N LEU A 891 -19.53 -14.52 18.95
CA LEU A 891 -20.27 -15.54 19.70
C LEU A 891 -20.04 -16.93 19.08
N ASP A 892 -19.85 -17.95 19.90
CA ASP A 892 -19.87 -19.34 19.43
C ASP A 892 -21.28 -19.73 18.98
N THR A 893 -21.52 -19.69 17.68
CA THR A 893 -22.85 -19.92 17.09
C THR A 893 -23.30 -21.37 17.13
N GLN A 894 -22.37 -22.33 17.13
CA GLN A 894 -22.71 -23.74 17.31
C GLN A 894 -23.14 -24.01 18.76
N HIS A 895 -22.37 -23.50 19.73
CA HIS A 895 -22.71 -23.59 21.14
C HIS A 895 -24.04 -22.89 21.44
N LEU A 896 -24.32 -21.76 20.80
CA LEU A 896 -25.62 -21.08 20.89
C LEU A 896 -26.77 -22.00 20.41
N ALA A 897 -26.62 -22.62 19.24
CA ALA A 897 -27.61 -23.51 18.67
C ALA A 897 -27.87 -24.73 19.58
N ASP A 898 -26.77 -25.34 20.08
CA ASP A 898 -26.84 -26.51 20.96
C ASP A 898 -27.53 -26.21 22.31
N GLU A 899 -27.26 -25.02 22.90
CA GLU A 899 -27.82 -24.62 24.19
C GLU A 899 -29.29 -24.17 24.12
N THR A 900 -29.73 -23.66 22.95
CA THR A 900 -31.06 -23.10 22.78
C THR A 900 -31.98 -24.00 21.95
N GLY A 901 -31.44 -24.94 21.18
CA GLY A 901 -32.21 -25.74 20.21
C GLY A 901 -32.71 -24.91 19.02
N SER A 902 -32.13 -23.73 18.80
CA SER A 902 -32.53 -22.81 17.73
C SER A 902 -31.70 -23.02 16.46
N LYS A 903 -32.29 -22.72 15.29
CA LYS A 903 -31.56 -22.50 14.07
C LYS A 903 -30.89 -21.10 14.13
N VAL A 904 -29.63 -21.00 13.78
CA VAL A 904 -28.88 -19.74 13.82
C VAL A 904 -28.54 -19.29 12.41
N LEU A 905 -29.09 -18.16 11.97
CA LEU A 905 -28.72 -17.48 10.75
C LEU A 905 -27.55 -16.55 11.04
N VAL A 906 -26.39 -16.81 10.47
CA VAL A 906 -25.19 -16.00 10.70
C VAL A 906 -24.95 -15.07 9.50
N ARG A 907 -24.97 -13.74 9.73
CA ARG A 907 -24.68 -12.74 8.74
C ARG A 907 -23.45 -11.94 9.15
N LEU A 908 -22.30 -12.35 8.66
CA LEU A 908 -21.04 -11.64 8.90
C LEU A 908 -20.91 -10.43 7.97
N HIS A 909 -20.13 -9.45 8.39
CA HIS A 909 -19.79 -8.31 7.55
C HIS A 909 -18.77 -8.74 6.48
N HIS A 910 -18.92 -8.25 5.25
CA HIS A 910 -18.03 -8.57 4.12
C HIS A 910 -16.53 -8.28 4.35
N MET A 911 -16.19 -7.52 5.39
CA MET A 911 -14.79 -7.27 5.81
C MET A 911 -14.23 -8.38 6.70
N VAL A 912 -15.03 -9.30 7.17
CA VAL A 912 -14.58 -10.41 8.04
C VAL A 912 -14.06 -11.53 7.14
N PRO A 913 -12.79 -11.98 7.28
CA PRO A 913 -12.17 -12.96 6.38
C PRO A 913 -12.60 -14.42 6.59
N TYR A 914 -13.62 -14.68 7.42
CA TYR A 914 -14.06 -16.04 7.72
C TYR A 914 -15.51 -16.25 7.26
N GLY A 915 -15.74 -17.40 6.59
CA GLY A 915 -17.06 -17.96 6.50
C GLY A 915 -17.53 -18.42 7.90
N ALA A 916 -18.83 -18.34 8.19
CA ALA A 916 -19.36 -18.94 9.38
C ALA A 916 -19.13 -20.47 9.35
N LEU A 917 -18.87 -21.06 10.52
CA LEU A 917 -18.94 -22.52 10.65
C LEU A 917 -20.38 -22.96 10.34
N THR A 918 -20.56 -23.67 9.25
CA THR A 918 -21.89 -24.15 8.82
C THR A 918 -22.15 -25.54 9.36
N SER A 919 -23.38 -25.78 9.77
CA SER A 919 -23.90 -27.08 10.19
C SER A 919 -25.37 -27.22 9.80
N GLU A 920 -26.04 -28.29 10.16
CA GLU A 920 -27.51 -28.42 9.97
C GLU A 920 -28.33 -27.38 10.75
N VAL A 921 -27.73 -26.77 11.78
CA VAL A 921 -28.39 -25.78 12.65
C VAL A 921 -27.82 -24.38 12.54
N VAL A 922 -26.61 -24.21 11.99
CA VAL A 922 -25.94 -22.92 11.75
C VAL A 922 -25.85 -22.67 10.24
N ILE A 923 -26.57 -21.66 9.76
CA ILE A 923 -26.70 -21.33 8.33
C ILE A 923 -26.00 -20.01 8.07
N ASP A 924 -24.99 -20.02 7.20
CA ASP A 924 -24.34 -18.78 6.74
C ASP A 924 -25.24 -18.09 5.70
N VAL A 925 -25.69 -16.89 6.03
CA VAL A 925 -26.51 -16.02 5.20
C VAL A 925 -25.82 -14.67 4.91
N SER A 926 -24.48 -14.64 4.98
CA SER A 926 -23.69 -13.42 4.77
C SER A 926 -23.92 -12.80 3.39
N ASP A 927 -24.08 -13.64 2.36
CA ASP A 927 -24.33 -13.23 0.98
C ASP A 927 -25.83 -13.06 0.63
N TYR A 928 -26.74 -13.29 1.59
CA TYR A 928 -28.19 -13.13 1.34
C TYR A 928 -28.50 -11.66 0.99
N PRO A 929 -29.22 -11.37 -0.12
CA PRO A 929 -29.28 -10.01 -0.67
C PRO A 929 -29.93 -8.97 0.24
N ARG A 930 -30.98 -9.36 0.98
CA ARG A 930 -31.80 -8.43 1.77
C ARG A 930 -31.81 -8.81 3.25
N VAL A 931 -31.26 -7.96 4.08
CA VAL A 931 -31.26 -8.17 5.54
C VAL A 931 -32.68 -8.12 6.11
N GLU A 932 -33.58 -7.33 5.55
CA GLU A 932 -34.99 -7.24 5.94
C GLU A 932 -35.70 -8.61 5.89
N ASP A 933 -35.40 -9.41 4.87
CA ASP A 933 -35.91 -10.76 4.70
C ASP A 933 -35.47 -11.69 5.84
N LEU A 934 -34.18 -11.60 6.21
CA LEU A 934 -33.63 -12.36 7.33
C LEU A 934 -34.24 -11.92 8.69
N MET A 935 -34.44 -10.60 8.84
CA MET A 935 -35.11 -10.07 10.03
C MET A 935 -36.53 -10.66 10.19
N VAL A 936 -37.31 -10.66 9.11
CA VAL A 936 -38.68 -11.19 9.11
C VAL A 936 -38.71 -12.70 9.34
N ALA A 937 -37.72 -13.44 8.85
CA ALA A 937 -37.60 -14.89 9.02
C ALA A 937 -37.24 -15.31 10.45
N SER A 938 -36.61 -14.43 11.23
CA SER A 938 -36.10 -14.71 12.58
C SER A 938 -37.10 -14.42 13.69
N ASP A 939 -36.89 -15.03 14.88
CA ASP A 939 -37.70 -14.88 16.11
C ASP A 939 -36.91 -14.03 17.14
N ALA A 940 -35.61 -13.88 17.00
CA ALA A 940 -34.77 -13.01 17.82
C ALA A 940 -33.58 -12.52 17.04
N LEU A 941 -33.08 -11.37 17.44
CA LEU A 941 -31.84 -10.77 16.92
C LEU A 941 -30.76 -10.75 18.00
N ILE A 942 -29.56 -11.22 17.65
CA ILE A 942 -28.35 -10.97 18.40
C ILE A 942 -27.44 -10.14 17.52
N SER A 943 -26.99 -9.00 18.02
CA SER A 943 -25.99 -8.15 17.35
C SER A 943 -25.15 -7.46 18.42
N ASP A 944 -24.26 -6.56 18.01
CA ASP A 944 -23.46 -5.75 18.94
C ASP A 944 -23.77 -4.25 18.79
N TYR A 945 -22.92 -3.45 18.16
CA TYR A 945 -23.09 -2.00 18.03
C TYR A 945 -23.65 -1.61 16.64
N SER A 946 -24.69 -2.28 16.20
CA SER A 946 -25.26 -2.19 14.87
C SER A 946 -26.55 -1.36 14.84
N SER A 947 -26.76 -0.66 13.72
CA SER A 947 -28.01 0.04 13.40
C SER A 947 -29.22 -0.89 13.21
N ILE A 948 -28.99 -2.19 12.99
CA ILE A 948 -30.04 -3.20 12.76
C ILE A 948 -31.06 -3.26 13.88
N PHE A 949 -30.69 -2.87 15.09
CA PHE A 949 -31.62 -2.83 16.22
C PHE A 949 -32.81 -1.90 16.00
N PHE A 950 -32.61 -0.76 15.35
CA PHE A 950 -33.67 0.21 15.07
C PHE A 950 -34.69 -0.32 14.08
N ASP A 951 -34.19 -1.04 13.05
CA ASP A 951 -35.06 -1.64 12.05
C ASP A 951 -35.79 -2.87 12.63
N TYR A 952 -35.08 -3.72 13.38
CA TYR A 952 -35.64 -4.93 13.99
C TYR A 952 -36.66 -4.62 15.08
N ALA A 953 -36.52 -3.49 15.81
CA ALA A 953 -37.46 -3.04 16.81
C ALA A 953 -38.90 -2.89 16.28
N LEU A 954 -39.04 -2.58 14.97
CA LEU A 954 -40.33 -2.45 14.31
C LEU A 954 -41.14 -3.78 14.26
N LEU A 955 -40.45 -4.93 14.38
CA LEU A 955 -41.07 -6.26 14.42
C LEU A 955 -41.56 -6.63 15.81
N GLY A 956 -41.18 -5.88 16.86
CA GLY A 956 -41.56 -6.18 18.26
C GLY A 956 -40.95 -7.48 18.81
N GLN A 957 -39.97 -8.05 18.11
CA GLN A 957 -39.29 -9.30 18.49
C GLN A 957 -38.10 -9.06 19.44
N PRO A 958 -37.70 -10.08 20.22
CA PRO A 958 -36.58 -9.97 21.16
C PRO A 958 -35.26 -9.55 20.52
N MET A 959 -34.51 -8.65 21.19
CA MET A 959 -33.23 -8.13 20.76
C MET A 959 -32.19 -8.26 21.88
N ILE A 960 -31.02 -8.81 21.57
CA ILE A 960 -29.88 -8.95 22.48
C ILE A 960 -28.65 -8.27 21.89
N CYS A 961 -28.11 -7.30 22.63
CA CYS A 961 -26.82 -6.70 22.32
C CYS A 961 -25.70 -7.49 23.02
N TYR A 962 -24.90 -8.23 22.27
CA TYR A 962 -23.72 -8.92 22.78
C TYR A 962 -22.52 -7.96 22.77
N ALA A 963 -22.18 -7.43 23.95
CA ALA A 963 -21.28 -6.31 24.14
C ALA A 963 -20.07 -6.69 25.02
N SER A 964 -19.32 -7.73 24.63
CA SER A 964 -18.15 -8.25 25.37
C SER A 964 -16.99 -7.24 25.49
N ASP A 965 -16.85 -6.31 24.54
CA ASP A 965 -15.79 -5.31 24.44
C ASP A 965 -16.27 -3.86 24.59
N LYS A 966 -17.44 -3.61 25.17
CA LYS A 966 -18.09 -2.29 25.22
C LYS A 966 -17.17 -1.16 25.71
N GLY A 967 -16.38 -1.42 26.75
CA GLY A 967 -15.45 -0.42 27.30
C GLY A 967 -14.37 -0.01 26.29
N HIS A 968 -13.78 -0.98 25.62
CA HIS A 968 -12.79 -0.74 24.58
C HIS A 968 -13.40 0.00 23.38
N TYR A 969 -14.55 -0.47 22.90
CA TYR A 969 -15.24 0.15 21.77
C TYR A 969 -15.62 1.61 22.03
N ALA A 970 -16.07 1.93 23.25
CA ALA A 970 -16.48 3.27 23.64
C ALA A 970 -15.30 4.27 23.71
N THR A 971 -14.09 3.81 24.04
CA THR A 971 -12.95 4.68 24.33
C THR A 971 -11.87 4.68 23.25
N VAL A 972 -11.69 3.57 22.56
CA VAL A 972 -10.59 3.36 21.60
C VAL A 972 -11.09 3.32 20.16
N GLU A 973 -12.18 2.56 19.88
CA GLU A 973 -12.65 2.37 18.52
C GLU A 973 -13.38 3.62 17.98
N ARG A 974 -14.62 3.86 18.37
CA ARG A 974 -15.43 4.95 17.78
C ARG A 974 -16.21 5.80 18.77
N GLY A 975 -16.57 5.24 19.92
CA GLY A 975 -17.52 5.85 20.85
C GLY A 975 -18.98 5.78 20.33
N PHE A 976 -19.90 6.22 21.15
CA PHE A 976 -21.33 6.13 20.89
C PHE A 976 -21.99 7.51 20.86
N TRP A 977 -22.96 7.70 19.97
CA TRP A 977 -23.99 8.73 20.04
C TRP A 977 -25.17 8.25 20.89
N ARG A 978 -25.54 6.95 20.73
CA ARG A 978 -26.57 6.27 21.53
C ARG A 978 -26.02 4.99 22.13
N LEU A 979 -26.27 4.75 23.40
CA LEU A 979 -25.86 3.51 24.04
C LEU A 979 -26.84 2.38 23.66
N PRO A 980 -26.38 1.14 23.47
CA PRO A 980 -27.28 0.02 23.13
C PRO A 980 -28.44 -0.15 24.11
N GLU A 981 -28.20 0.06 25.41
CA GLU A 981 -29.23 -0.01 26.46
C GLU A 981 -30.29 1.10 26.41
N SER A 982 -30.08 2.15 25.62
CA SER A 982 -31.08 3.21 25.41
C SER A 982 -32.10 2.87 24.33
N ILE A 983 -31.90 1.78 23.59
CA ILE A 983 -32.84 1.31 22.55
C ILE A 983 -33.89 0.46 23.21
N GLU A 984 -35.16 0.82 22.99
CA GLU A 984 -36.29 0.10 23.57
C GLU A 984 -36.30 -1.37 23.12
N GLY A 985 -36.46 -2.28 24.06
CA GLY A 985 -36.51 -3.73 23.82
C GLY A 985 -35.12 -4.41 23.73
N VAL A 986 -34.01 -3.69 23.71
CA VAL A 986 -32.65 -4.27 23.66
C VAL A 986 -32.18 -4.69 25.05
N LYS A 987 -31.78 -5.96 25.18
CA LYS A 987 -31.10 -6.48 26.38
C LYS A 987 -29.61 -6.58 26.12
N VAL A 988 -28.78 -5.96 26.98
CA VAL A 988 -27.33 -6.00 26.86
C VAL A 988 -26.76 -7.19 27.64
N ALA A 989 -25.93 -7.99 26.98
CA ALA A 989 -25.22 -9.13 27.53
C ALA A 989 -23.71 -8.92 27.36
N SER A 990 -22.94 -9.10 28.43
CA SER A 990 -21.48 -8.93 28.44
C SER A 990 -20.69 -10.23 28.18
N ASP A 991 -21.37 -11.36 28.22
CA ASP A 991 -20.80 -12.70 28.06
C ASP A 991 -21.85 -13.65 27.43
N GLU A 992 -21.38 -14.77 26.84
CA GLU A 992 -22.22 -15.77 26.18
C GLU A 992 -23.28 -16.37 27.09
N SER A 993 -22.93 -16.67 28.35
CA SER A 993 -23.86 -17.23 29.31
C SER A 993 -25.04 -16.29 29.57
N SER A 994 -24.83 -14.98 29.50
CA SER A 994 -25.87 -13.97 29.63
C SER A 994 -26.76 -13.91 28.39
N VAL A 995 -26.21 -14.13 27.20
CA VAL A 995 -26.96 -14.28 25.94
C VAL A 995 -27.91 -15.48 26.07
N PHE A 996 -27.38 -16.67 26.40
CA PHE A 996 -28.16 -17.92 26.50
C PHE A 996 -29.28 -17.82 27.56
N ARG A 997 -28.99 -17.25 28.73
CA ARG A 997 -29.99 -17.00 29.76
C ARG A 997 -31.12 -16.08 29.29
N SER A 998 -30.78 -15.10 28.48
CA SER A 998 -31.74 -14.14 27.95
C SER A 998 -32.68 -14.80 26.95
N LEU A 999 -32.15 -15.62 26.02
CA LEU A 999 -32.97 -16.38 25.07
C LEU A 999 -33.88 -17.41 25.76
N LYS A 1000 -33.33 -18.21 26.66
CA LYS A 1000 -34.13 -19.20 27.44
C LYS A 1000 -35.28 -18.56 28.24
N LYS A 1001 -35.09 -17.33 28.76
CA LYS A 1001 -36.20 -16.58 29.43
C LYS A 1001 -37.25 -16.10 28.44
N LEU A 1002 -36.97 -16.01 27.18
CA LEU A 1002 -37.88 -15.60 26.11
C LEU A 1002 -38.55 -16.82 25.43
N GLY A 1003 -38.23 -18.05 25.90
CA GLY A 1003 -38.74 -19.28 25.32
C GLY A 1003 -38.07 -19.72 24.01
N LEU A 1004 -36.92 -19.17 23.76
CA LEU A 1004 -36.09 -19.47 22.61
C LEU A 1004 -34.87 -20.29 23.02
#